data_cd90ac9d4975b38955bbf37934d09109
#
_entry.id   cd90ac9d4975b38955bbf37934d09109
#
_cell.length_a   1.000
_cell.length_b   1.000
_cell.length_c   1.000
_cell.angle_alpha   90.00
_cell.angle_beta   90.00
_cell.angle_gamma   90.00
#
_symmetry.space_group_name_H-M   'P 1'
#
loop_
_entity.id
_entity.type
_entity.pdbx_description
1 polymer ?
#
loop_
_entity_poly.entity_id
_entity_poly.type
_entity_poly.pdbx_seq_one_letter_code
_entity_poly.pdbx_strand_id
1 'polypeptide(L)'
;MALIDDPNARMKYQQYQSYEQASDRDARMLEDRRQKLVMMYESNQPNRQQLQNEIRAIDNQLNQMHMQRQGMGDYGMHQQAMNKMNQTAMWNQGYNIDSGIQTAAPSIKGGDFDDDVSSHHSFQQFEWEQNFTGEPMDAQMNEQYNNTRSHRVRAAMFPETMNDGMDTPQTQMDPGNPTAVQRLAEPSQMLKTAVVDLINYQDDADLANRAIPELIRLLHEGDLQTVQQASTMVNQLTKKEASCHAVMNNMQMVATLVKVATNSNDAETVRCAVGALHNMSHHRQGLLAIFKSGGIPALVRLLGYRVEAVVFYAITTLHNLLLHQEGAKMAVRLAGGLQKMIALLHKTNVKFLAIVTDCLQILAYGNQESKLIILASGGPVELVKIMRSYTYEKLLYTTCRVLKVLSVCSSNKPAIVEAGGMQALANHLSHQSTRLVQNCLWTLRNLSDVATKQEGLEGLLQMLVQLLASNDINVVTCAAGILSNLTCNNPRNKQVVCQVGGIEALVRTITQAGDREEITEPAVCALRHLTSRHPDAEHAENGVRLHFGIPVLIKLLNPPSRWPLIKAVIGLIRNLGLCPGNHTPIRDQGGVPRLVQLLMKSYQDVQRRGPGASSMVDGVRMEEIVEGTVGALHILARESLNRSIIRELNCIPTFVQLLFSDIENIVRVAAGVLCELAQDKEGADSIEREGATTILTELLHSRNEGIAAYAAAVLFRMSEDKSQDYKKRLSVELTSSLFRDDMPWEPGNTEMADILTTQSYQDELYSPHITQQSQTSSMQYTNSFQQHPFFPQQQQQQQQQPPLTGGNPWFDSDM
;
A
#
# COMPACT_ATOMS: atom_id res chain seq x y z
N MET A 1 -10.29 0.88 26.60
CA MET A 1 -10.97 0.47 27.86
C MET A 1 -12.46 0.17 27.69
N ALA A 2 -12.94 -0.10 26.49
CA ALA A 2 -14.37 -0.36 26.22
C ALA A 2 -14.66 -1.79 25.71
N LEU A 3 -13.85 -2.78 26.05
CA LEU A 3 -14.04 -4.19 25.70
C LEU A 3 -14.11 -5.13 26.93
N ILE A 4 -14.38 -4.58 28.11
CA ILE A 4 -14.33 -5.35 29.39
C ILE A 4 -15.73 -5.73 29.91
N ASP A 5 -16.81 -5.31 29.28
CA ASP A 5 -18.17 -5.52 29.80
C ASP A 5 -18.96 -6.67 29.13
N ASP A 6 -18.34 -7.45 28.23
CA ASP A 6 -18.99 -8.69 27.76
C ASP A 6 -18.57 -9.89 28.62
N PRO A 7 -19.49 -10.50 29.39
CA PRO A 7 -19.19 -11.68 30.22
C PRO A 7 -18.63 -12.86 29.42
N ASN A 8 -19.03 -13.01 28.14
CA ASN A 8 -18.55 -14.08 27.25
C ASN A 8 -17.12 -13.83 26.77
N ALA A 9 -16.75 -12.58 26.53
CA ALA A 9 -15.38 -12.21 26.18
C ALA A 9 -14.44 -12.39 27.37
N ARG A 10 -14.92 -12.09 28.60
CA ARG A 10 -14.16 -12.27 29.85
C ARG A 10 -13.91 -13.74 30.16
N MET A 11 -14.90 -14.61 29.95
CA MET A 11 -14.79 -16.05 30.14
C MET A 11 -13.85 -16.70 29.11
N LYS A 12 -13.90 -16.29 27.88
CA LYS A 12 -12.96 -16.72 26.82
C LYS A 12 -11.53 -16.25 27.08
N TYR A 13 -11.35 -15.04 27.60
CA TYR A 13 -10.04 -14.51 27.98
C TYR A 13 -9.44 -15.26 29.18
N GLN A 14 -10.26 -15.63 30.17
CA GLN A 14 -9.83 -16.46 31.30
C GLN A 14 -9.49 -17.89 30.87
N GLN A 15 -10.26 -18.49 29.96
CA GLN A 15 -9.92 -19.79 29.37
C GLN A 15 -8.62 -19.72 28.56
N TYR A 16 -8.39 -18.63 27.80
CA TYR A 16 -7.15 -18.44 27.08
C TYR A 16 -5.94 -18.30 28.02
N GLN A 17 -6.04 -17.49 29.06
CA GLN A 17 -4.99 -17.36 30.08
C GLN A 17 -4.69 -18.68 30.80
N SER A 18 -5.71 -19.47 31.11
CA SER A 18 -5.52 -20.77 31.77
C SER A 18 -4.85 -21.78 30.83
N TYR A 19 -5.14 -21.74 29.53
CA TYR A 19 -4.50 -22.57 28.50
C TYR A 19 -3.03 -22.15 28.27
N GLU A 20 -2.74 -20.86 28.23
CA GLU A 20 -1.39 -20.31 28.09
C GLU A 20 -0.52 -20.68 29.30
N GLN A 21 -1.04 -20.58 30.51
CA GLN A 21 -0.34 -21.02 31.74
C GLN A 21 -0.12 -22.53 31.81
N ALA A 22 -1.02 -23.36 31.27
CA ALA A 22 -0.84 -24.81 31.16
C ALA A 22 0.25 -25.16 30.16
N SER A 23 0.20 -24.56 28.98
CA SER A 23 1.21 -24.71 27.92
C SER A 23 2.61 -24.26 28.36
N ASP A 24 2.72 -23.20 29.20
CA ASP A 24 3.99 -22.75 29.79
C ASP A 24 4.56 -23.74 30.81
N ARG A 25 3.68 -24.41 31.56
CA ARG A 25 4.09 -25.44 32.50
C ARG A 25 4.63 -26.65 31.77
N ASP A 26 3.95 -27.10 30.72
CA ASP A 26 4.35 -28.27 29.94
C ASP A 26 5.66 -28.02 29.17
N ALA A 27 5.86 -26.85 28.63
CA ALA A 27 7.12 -26.46 28.00
C ALA A 27 8.29 -26.46 28.99
N ARG A 28 8.10 -25.92 30.20
CA ARG A 28 9.15 -25.95 31.26
C ARG A 28 9.48 -27.36 31.71
N MET A 29 8.49 -28.26 31.83
CA MET A 29 8.72 -29.65 32.19
C MET A 29 9.51 -30.41 31.11
N LEU A 30 9.25 -30.14 29.84
CA LEU A 30 10.00 -30.71 28.70
C LEU A 30 11.42 -30.16 28.66
N GLU A 31 11.65 -28.91 28.97
CA GLU A 31 12.95 -28.27 29.01
C GLU A 31 13.81 -28.75 30.16
N ASP A 32 13.23 -28.98 31.36
CA ASP A 32 13.92 -29.60 32.51
C ASP A 32 14.28 -31.06 32.22
N ARG A 33 13.37 -31.81 31.57
CA ARG A 33 13.67 -33.21 31.13
C ARG A 33 14.77 -33.23 30.08
N ARG A 34 14.77 -32.30 29.14
CA ARG A 34 15.82 -32.14 28.12
C ARG A 34 17.19 -31.90 28.76
N GLN A 35 17.26 -30.96 29.72
CA GLN A 35 18.51 -30.67 30.45
C GLN A 35 19.08 -31.88 31.19
N LYS A 36 18.19 -32.66 31.84
CA LYS A 36 18.60 -33.92 32.53
C LYS A 36 19.17 -34.94 31.55
N LEU A 37 18.53 -35.11 30.38
CA LEU A 37 19.01 -36.03 29.34
C LEU A 37 20.34 -35.55 28.72
N VAL A 38 20.55 -34.24 28.54
CA VAL A 38 21.81 -33.66 28.07
C VAL A 38 22.94 -33.94 29.12
N MET A 39 22.68 -33.73 30.39
CA MET A 39 23.65 -34.05 31.45
C MET A 39 24.01 -35.55 31.49
N MET A 40 23.00 -36.43 31.27
CA MET A 40 23.25 -37.89 31.18
C MET A 40 24.02 -38.25 29.91
N TYR A 41 23.79 -37.58 28.78
CA TYR A 41 24.55 -37.76 27.56
C TYR A 41 26.00 -37.33 27.68
N GLU A 42 26.29 -36.25 28.41
CA GLU A 42 27.62 -35.73 28.67
C GLU A 42 28.41 -36.62 29.68
N SER A 43 27.74 -37.32 30.59
CA SER A 43 28.31 -38.16 31.62
C SER A 43 28.78 -39.55 31.14
N ASN A 44 28.93 -39.76 29.83
CA ASN A 44 29.57 -40.91 29.18
C ASN A 44 28.95 -42.30 29.43
N GLN A 45 27.62 -42.37 29.51
CA GLN A 45 26.89 -43.64 29.73
C GLN A 45 26.78 -44.50 28.45
N PRO A 46 26.61 -45.84 28.54
CA PRO A 46 26.66 -46.78 27.40
C PRO A 46 25.51 -46.66 26.40
N ASN A 47 24.49 -45.81 26.63
CA ASN A 47 23.32 -45.66 25.77
C ASN A 47 23.22 -44.28 25.04
N ARG A 48 24.35 -43.72 24.62
CA ARG A 48 24.40 -42.39 23.99
C ARG A 48 23.43 -42.20 22.82
N GLN A 49 23.27 -43.23 21.98
CA GLN A 49 22.41 -43.13 20.80
C GLN A 49 20.93 -43.06 21.14
N GLN A 50 20.53 -43.73 22.22
CA GLN A 50 19.16 -43.70 22.73
C GLN A 50 18.85 -42.34 23.39
N LEU A 51 19.80 -41.85 24.19
CA LEU A 51 19.68 -40.50 24.80
C LEU A 51 19.60 -39.38 23.74
N GLN A 52 20.38 -39.49 22.67
CA GLN A 52 20.36 -38.54 21.57
C GLN A 52 19.02 -38.55 20.80
N ASN A 53 18.42 -39.72 20.64
CA ASN A 53 17.10 -39.83 20.03
C ASN A 53 15.98 -39.25 20.92
N GLU A 54 16.08 -39.45 22.26
CA GLU A 54 15.13 -38.87 23.21
C GLU A 54 15.26 -37.33 23.27
N ILE A 55 16.48 -36.80 23.27
CA ILE A 55 16.73 -35.36 23.20
C ILE A 55 16.11 -34.77 21.91
N ARG A 56 16.34 -35.41 20.76
CA ARG A 56 15.72 -34.99 19.49
C ARG A 56 14.19 -35.04 19.51
N ALA A 57 13.61 -36.03 20.16
CA ALA A 57 12.16 -36.14 20.29
C ALA A 57 11.59 -35.00 21.14
N ILE A 58 12.27 -34.61 22.22
CA ILE A 58 11.87 -33.45 23.06
C ILE A 58 12.09 -32.14 22.32
N ASP A 59 13.18 -31.96 21.57
CA ASP A 59 13.42 -30.78 20.73
C ASP A 59 12.30 -30.59 19.66
N ASN A 60 11.85 -31.69 19.07
CA ASN A 60 10.73 -31.67 18.13
C ASN A 60 9.40 -31.31 18.82
N GLN A 61 9.15 -31.81 20.04
CA GLN A 61 7.95 -31.45 20.81
C GLN A 61 7.97 -30.00 21.24
N LEU A 62 9.09 -29.47 21.72
CA LEU A 62 9.25 -28.05 22.06
C LEU A 62 9.07 -27.13 20.82
N ASN A 63 9.65 -27.51 19.69
CA ASN A 63 9.46 -26.80 18.43
C ASN A 63 7.99 -26.83 17.96
N GLN A 64 7.31 -27.95 18.13
CA GLN A 64 5.89 -28.08 17.77
C GLN A 64 5.00 -27.22 18.68
N MET A 65 5.30 -27.15 19.99
CA MET A 65 4.62 -26.27 20.93
C MET A 65 4.91 -24.78 20.62
N HIS A 66 6.14 -24.45 20.22
CA HIS A 66 6.52 -23.10 19.82
C HIS A 66 5.82 -22.66 18.52
N MET A 67 5.71 -23.56 17.54
CA MET A 67 4.96 -23.36 16.29
C MET A 67 3.45 -23.23 16.56
N GLN A 68 2.89 -24.03 17.47
CA GLN A 68 1.51 -23.90 17.90
C GLN A 68 1.25 -22.59 18.64
N ARG A 69 2.20 -22.08 19.41
CA ARG A 69 2.15 -20.76 20.05
C ARG A 69 2.21 -19.61 19.04
N GLN A 70 3.10 -19.67 18.09
CA GLN A 70 3.16 -18.68 16.99
C GLN A 70 1.91 -18.76 16.10
N GLY A 71 1.32 -19.94 15.91
CA GLY A 71 0.06 -20.13 15.20
C GLY A 71 -1.19 -19.74 16.00
N MET A 72 -1.20 -19.81 17.34
CA MET A 72 -2.34 -19.41 18.17
C MET A 72 -2.32 -17.95 18.60
N GLY A 73 -1.16 -17.32 18.76
CA GLY A 73 -1.05 -15.88 19.04
C GLY A 73 -1.53 -15.00 17.89
N ASP A 74 -1.43 -15.50 16.65
CA ASP A 74 -1.79 -14.75 15.44
C ASP A 74 -3.07 -15.29 14.73
N TYR A 75 -3.49 -16.55 15.01
CA TYR A 75 -4.52 -17.23 14.21
C TYR A 75 -5.84 -17.55 14.93
N GLY A 76 -5.90 -17.60 16.24
CA GLY A 76 -7.08 -18.12 16.97
C GLY A 76 -8.19 -17.10 17.22
N MET A 77 -7.89 -15.83 17.48
CA MET A 77 -8.88 -14.76 17.67
C MET A 77 -9.01 -13.84 16.44
N HIS A 78 -7.97 -13.74 15.63
CA HIS A 78 -8.00 -12.92 14.44
C HIS A 78 -8.63 -13.59 13.22
N GLN A 79 -8.57 -14.92 13.09
CA GLN A 79 -9.04 -15.57 11.87
C GLN A 79 -10.57 -15.67 11.77
N GLN A 80 -11.31 -15.83 12.86
CA GLN A 80 -12.79 -15.77 12.79
C GLN A 80 -13.34 -14.34 12.76
N ALA A 81 -12.66 -13.39 13.40
CA ALA A 81 -12.97 -11.96 13.26
C ALA A 81 -12.40 -11.39 11.95
N MET A 82 -11.19 -11.81 11.52
CA MET A 82 -10.57 -11.37 10.28
C MET A 82 -11.16 -12.02 9.02
N ASN A 83 -11.63 -13.26 9.05
CA ASN A 83 -12.37 -13.81 7.89
C ASN A 83 -13.74 -13.15 7.68
N LYS A 84 -14.32 -12.54 8.71
CA LYS A 84 -15.52 -11.70 8.58
C LYS A 84 -15.22 -10.22 8.36
N MET A 85 -14.10 -9.69 8.85
CA MET A 85 -13.66 -8.30 8.64
C MET A 85 -12.74 -8.12 7.41
N ASN A 86 -11.94 -9.13 7.05
CA ASN A 86 -10.91 -8.98 6.03
C ASN A 86 -11.42 -8.90 4.60
N GLN A 87 -12.65 -9.29 4.33
CA GLN A 87 -13.14 -9.19 2.94
C GLN A 87 -13.66 -7.80 2.60
N THR A 88 -14.13 -7.02 3.58
CA THR A 88 -14.56 -5.62 3.38
C THR A 88 -13.47 -4.62 3.73
N ALA A 89 -12.64 -4.98 4.69
CA ALA A 89 -11.45 -4.22 5.04
C ALA A 89 -10.31 -4.41 4.01
N MET A 90 -10.33 -5.45 3.14
CA MET A 90 -9.34 -5.57 2.05
C MET A 90 -9.37 -4.37 1.10
N TRP A 91 -10.52 -3.78 0.86
CA TRP A 91 -10.59 -2.56 0.07
C TRP A 91 -10.10 -1.32 0.83
N ASN A 92 -10.41 -1.20 2.14
CA ASN A 92 -9.92 -0.12 3.00
C ASN A 92 -8.57 -0.45 3.69
N GLN A 93 -8.27 -1.73 3.98
CA GLN A 93 -7.01 -2.17 4.58
C GLN A 93 -5.92 -2.51 3.56
N GLY A 94 -6.25 -2.74 2.30
CA GLY A 94 -5.29 -2.74 1.19
C GLY A 94 -4.49 -1.43 1.11
N TYR A 95 -5.00 -0.35 1.72
CA TYR A 95 -4.32 0.93 1.85
C TYR A 95 -3.34 1.00 3.04
N ASN A 96 -3.54 0.19 4.08
CA ASN A 96 -2.73 0.24 5.30
C ASN A 96 -1.76 -0.94 5.46
N ILE A 97 -1.91 -2.00 4.68
CA ILE A 97 -0.93 -3.07 4.63
C ILE A 97 0.13 -2.61 3.64
N ASP A 98 1.33 -2.45 4.15
CA ASP A 98 2.53 -2.35 3.36
C ASP A 98 2.54 -3.58 2.44
N SER A 99 2.02 -3.42 1.22
CA SER A 99 1.90 -4.48 0.22
C SER A 99 3.25 -4.81 -0.41
N GLY A 100 4.31 -4.72 0.39
CA GLY A 100 5.53 -5.43 0.16
C GLY A 100 5.18 -6.91 0.25
N ILE A 101 5.23 -7.58 -0.86
CA ILE A 101 5.10 -9.02 -0.99
C ILE A 101 5.92 -9.65 0.13
N GLN A 102 5.24 -10.28 1.09
CA GLN A 102 5.89 -11.28 1.92
C GLN A 102 6.29 -12.42 1.00
N THR A 103 7.55 -12.46 0.58
CA THR A 103 8.16 -13.65 0.03
C THR A 103 8.50 -14.59 1.17
N ALA A 104 7.48 -15.08 1.84
CA ALA A 104 7.50 -16.24 2.69
C ALA A 104 6.20 -16.99 2.44
N ALA A 105 6.05 -17.54 1.23
CA ALA A 105 5.09 -18.58 0.98
C ALA A 105 5.79 -19.93 1.19
N PRO A 106 5.11 -20.90 1.81
CA PRO A 106 5.62 -22.27 1.88
C PRO A 106 5.71 -22.83 0.48
N SER A 107 6.79 -23.57 0.20
CA SER A 107 7.08 -24.25 -1.05
C SER A 107 5.88 -25.07 -1.53
N ILE A 108 5.20 -24.61 -2.57
CA ILE A 108 4.36 -25.45 -3.42
C ILE A 108 5.19 -25.77 -4.67
N LYS A 109 5.46 -27.06 -4.86
CA LYS A 109 6.15 -27.60 -6.04
C LYS A 109 5.31 -27.33 -7.30
N GLY A 110 5.95 -26.75 -8.29
CA GLY A 110 5.57 -26.85 -9.70
C GLY A 110 4.92 -25.59 -10.29
N GLY A 111 5.68 -24.86 -11.07
CA GLY A 111 5.23 -23.79 -11.97
C GLY A 111 6.27 -22.68 -12.03
N ASP A 112 6.87 -22.53 -13.19
CA ASP A 112 7.87 -21.52 -13.51
C ASP A 112 7.42 -20.11 -13.11
N PHE A 113 7.90 -19.66 -11.98
CA PHE A 113 8.00 -18.25 -11.65
C PHE A 113 9.48 -17.98 -11.37
N ASP A 114 10.11 -17.27 -12.30
CA ASP A 114 11.44 -16.71 -12.10
C ASP A 114 11.45 -15.89 -10.81
N ASP A 115 11.87 -16.54 -9.73
CA ASP A 115 12.26 -15.91 -8.50
C ASP A 115 13.52 -15.10 -8.78
N ASP A 116 13.37 -13.77 -8.91
CA ASP A 116 14.45 -12.79 -8.92
C ASP A 116 15.19 -12.72 -7.56
N VAL A 117 15.48 -13.86 -6.97
CA VAL A 117 16.45 -14.04 -5.89
C VAL A 117 17.81 -14.43 -6.44
N SER A 118 17.95 -14.60 -7.76
CA SER A 118 19.23 -14.79 -8.41
C SER A 118 19.93 -13.48 -8.76
N SER A 119 20.09 -12.59 -7.81
CA SER A 119 21.21 -11.65 -7.86
C SER A 119 22.51 -12.30 -7.38
N HIS A 120 22.65 -13.61 -7.58
CA HIS A 120 23.92 -14.35 -7.56
C HIS A 120 24.62 -14.33 -8.90
N HIS A 121 24.12 -13.59 -9.88
CA HIS A 121 25.00 -13.21 -10.97
C HIS A 121 25.93 -12.14 -10.44
N SER A 122 27.16 -12.60 -10.22
CA SER A 122 28.38 -11.80 -10.24
C SER A 122 28.07 -10.37 -10.67
N PHE A 123 28.16 -9.45 -9.74
CA PHE A 123 28.36 -8.05 -10.09
C PHE A 123 29.52 -8.06 -11.11
N GLN A 124 29.18 -8.02 -12.37
CA GLN A 124 30.17 -7.66 -13.38
C GLN A 124 30.82 -6.39 -12.84
N GLN A 125 32.10 -6.45 -12.62
CA GLN A 125 32.94 -5.32 -12.29
C GLN A 125 32.46 -4.13 -13.13
N PHE A 126 31.88 -3.16 -12.50
CA PHE A 126 31.30 -2.04 -13.22
C PHE A 126 32.41 -1.30 -13.95
N GLU A 127 32.23 -1.02 -15.26
CA GLU A 127 33.17 -0.27 -16.11
C GLU A 127 33.77 1.00 -15.48
N TRP A 128 33.14 1.56 -14.43
CA TRP A 128 33.64 2.71 -13.76
C TRP A 128 34.78 2.41 -12.75
N GLU A 129 34.93 1.15 -12.26
CA GLU A 129 36.11 0.77 -11.48
C GLU A 129 37.41 0.90 -12.31
N GLN A 130 37.32 0.66 -13.63
CA GLN A 130 38.48 0.84 -14.54
C GLN A 130 38.90 2.30 -14.67
N ASN A 131 38.02 3.26 -14.46
CA ASN A 131 38.35 4.69 -14.56
C ASN A 131 38.97 5.27 -13.27
N PHE A 132 39.00 4.50 -12.16
CA PHE A 132 39.57 4.95 -10.88
C PHE A 132 40.85 4.22 -10.46
N THR A 133 41.26 3.17 -11.18
CA THR A 133 42.54 2.48 -10.92
C THR A 133 43.63 3.09 -11.82
N GLY A 134 44.29 4.12 -11.31
CA GLY A 134 45.52 4.64 -11.91
C GLY A 134 46.68 3.72 -11.59
N GLU A 135 47.39 3.36 -12.64
CA GLU A 135 48.73 2.81 -12.83
C GLU A 135 49.09 1.36 -12.43
N PRO A 136 49.88 0.68 -13.24
CA PRO A 136 50.22 -0.74 -13.08
C PRO A 136 51.37 -0.90 -12.07
N MET A 137 51.12 -1.77 -11.06
CA MET A 137 52.19 -2.21 -10.14
C MET A 137 53.16 -3.16 -10.83
N ASP A 138 54.43 -3.03 -10.44
CA ASP A 138 55.62 -3.73 -10.86
C ASP A 138 55.41 -5.14 -11.46
N ALA A 139 55.58 -5.26 -12.76
CA ALA A 139 55.55 -6.48 -13.54
C ALA A 139 56.61 -7.51 -13.08
N GLN A 140 57.77 -7.06 -12.57
CA GLN A 140 58.87 -7.93 -12.12
C GLN A 140 58.57 -8.76 -10.87
N MET A 141 57.83 -8.19 -9.89
CA MET A 141 57.52 -8.91 -8.64
C MET A 141 56.44 -9.97 -8.88
N ASN A 142 55.54 -9.72 -9.83
CA ASN A 142 54.50 -10.63 -10.24
C ASN A 142 55.05 -11.79 -11.07
N GLU A 143 56.08 -11.56 -11.84
CA GLU A 143 56.77 -12.55 -12.70
C GLU A 143 57.58 -13.58 -11.87
N GLN A 144 58.27 -13.13 -10.84
CA GLN A 144 59.03 -13.99 -9.92
C GLN A 144 58.11 -14.85 -9.04
N TYR A 145 56.96 -14.29 -8.62
CA TYR A 145 55.92 -15.04 -7.88
C TYR A 145 55.23 -16.09 -8.75
N ASN A 146 54.90 -15.74 -10.00
CA ASN A 146 54.30 -16.67 -10.94
C ASN A 146 55.23 -17.81 -11.33
N ASN A 147 56.56 -17.58 -11.43
CA ASN A 147 57.54 -18.61 -11.74
C ASN A 147 57.70 -19.62 -10.57
N THR A 148 57.71 -19.15 -9.34
CA THR A 148 57.80 -20.06 -8.14
C THR A 148 56.50 -20.86 -7.97
N ARG A 149 55.38 -20.28 -8.30
CA ARG A 149 54.06 -20.88 -8.24
C ARG A 149 53.89 -21.93 -9.37
N SER A 150 54.30 -21.57 -10.58
CA SER A 150 54.33 -22.48 -11.73
C SER A 150 55.20 -23.73 -11.46
N HIS A 151 56.35 -23.56 -10.78
CA HIS A 151 57.24 -24.65 -10.41
C HIS A 151 56.60 -25.61 -9.37
N ARG A 152 55.90 -25.08 -8.35
CA ARG A 152 55.18 -25.91 -7.35
C ARG A 152 53.99 -26.65 -7.96
N VAL A 153 53.26 -26.02 -8.85
CA VAL A 153 52.18 -26.67 -9.60
C VAL A 153 52.69 -27.78 -10.46
N ARG A 154 53.83 -27.55 -11.18
CA ARG A 154 54.50 -28.56 -12.00
C ARG A 154 55.01 -29.74 -11.21
N ALA A 155 55.62 -29.49 -10.03
CA ALA A 155 56.04 -30.54 -9.12
C ALA A 155 54.90 -31.40 -8.57
N ALA A 156 53.75 -30.76 -8.24
CA ALA A 156 52.60 -31.49 -7.74
C ALA A 156 51.85 -32.31 -8.80
N MET A 157 51.86 -31.83 -10.05
CA MET A 157 51.07 -32.44 -11.14
C MET A 157 51.91 -33.49 -11.92
N PHE A 158 53.22 -33.32 -11.97
CA PHE A 158 54.14 -34.15 -12.75
C PHE A 158 55.43 -34.38 -12.01
N PRO A 159 55.43 -35.18 -10.89
CA PRO A 159 56.62 -35.41 -10.10
C PRO A 159 57.74 -36.13 -10.83
N GLU A 160 57.41 -36.89 -11.91
CA GLU A 160 58.36 -37.63 -12.72
C GLU A 160 59.13 -36.77 -13.73
N THR A 161 58.62 -35.55 -14.03
CA THR A 161 59.26 -34.68 -15.02
C THR A 161 60.27 -33.67 -14.46
N MET A 162 60.52 -33.73 -13.15
CA MET A 162 61.48 -32.82 -12.49
C MET A 162 62.94 -33.23 -12.74
N ASN A 163 63.21 -34.46 -13.24
CA ASN A 163 64.54 -34.98 -13.48
C ASN A 163 64.97 -35.08 -14.96
N ASP A 164 64.05 -34.88 -15.91
CA ASP A 164 64.38 -34.97 -17.34
C ASP A 164 63.96 -33.73 -18.12
N GLY A 165 64.95 -33.05 -18.67
CA GLY A 165 64.72 -31.93 -19.57
C GLY A 165 64.27 -32.38 -20.98
N MET A 166 63.12 -33.04 -21.12
CA MET A 166 62.59 -33.39 -22.42
C MET A 166 61.28 -32.72 -22.75
N ASP A 167 61.24 -31.98 -23.85
CA ASP A 167 60.07 -31.44 -24.47
C ASP A 167 59.13 -32.55 -24.95
N THR A 168 57.89 -32.57 -24.47
CA THR A 168 56.85 -33.48 -24.94
C THR A 168 56.30 -32.99 -26.28
N PRO A 169 56.12 -33.86 -27.31
CA PRO A 169 55.59 -33.42 -28.59
C PRO A 169 54.09 -33.04 -28.47
N GLN A 170 53.73 -31.86 -29.00
CA GLN A 170 52.36 -31.43 -29.21
C GLN A 170 51.67 -32.37 -30.20
N THR A 171 50.74 -33.20 -29.72
CA THR A 171 49.82 -33.94 -30.58
C THR A 171 48.73 -32.97 -31.08
N GLN A 172 48.70 -32.68 -32.38
CA GLN A 172 47.63 -31.94 -33.06
C GLN A 172 46.32 -32.67 -32.85
N MET A 173 45.36 -32.00 -32.21
CA MET A 173 44.00 -32.48 -32.05
C MET A 173 43.17 -32.16 -33.31
N ASP A 174 42.50 -33.17 -33.83
CA ASP A 174 41.52 -33.04 -34.91
C ASP A 174 40.14 -32.70 -34.33
N PRO A 175 39.48 -31.56 -34.67
CA PRO A 175 38.25 -31.11 -34.02
C PRO A 175 36.97 -31.89 -34.38
N GLY A 176 37.08 -32.89 -35.31
CA GLY A 176 35.89 -33.48 -35.95
C GLY A 176 35.33 -34.76 -35.32
N ASN A 177 36.08 -35.53 -34.54
CA ASN A 177 35.57 -36.78 -33.96
C ASN A 177 36.43 -37.27 -32.79
N PRO A 178 36.08 -36.93 -31.50
CA PRO A 178 36.90 -37.32 -30.39
C PRO A 178 36.88 -38.83 -30.15
N THR A 179 38.06 -39.46 -30.11
CA THR A 179 38.21 -40.88 -29.77
C THR A 179 37.79 -41.16 -28.32
N ALA A 180 37.49 -42.42 -27.98
CA ALA A 180 37.12 -42.83 -26.61
C ALA A 180 38.18 -42.44 -25.54
N VAL A 181 39.45 -42.39 -25.94
CA VAL A 181 40.57 -41.96 -25.06
C VAL A 181 40.52 -40.45 -24.87
N GLN A 182 40.15 -39.65 -25.90
CA GLN A 182 39.95 -38.20 -25.78
C GLN A 182 38.77 -37.85 -24.87
N ARG A 183 37.65 -38.59 -24.91
CA ARG A 183 36.48 -38.40 -24.00
C ARG A 183 36.81 -38.73 -22.55
N LEU A 184 37.73 -39.64 -22.27
CA LEU A 184 38.24 -39.94 -20.92
C LEU A 184 39.29 -38.93 -20.46
N ALA A 185 39.97 -38.24 -21.38
CA ALA A 185 40.97 -37.22 -21.04
C ALA A 185 40.32 -35.91 -20.53
N GLU A 186 39.10 -35.54 -20.98
CA GLU A 186 38.40 -34.33 -20.53
C GLU A 186 38.16 -34.29 -19.00
N PRO A 187 37.57 -35.30 -18.36
CA PRO A 187 37.41 -35.33 -16.90
C PRO A 187 38.75 -35.26 -16.15
N SER A 188 39.79 -35.92 -16.70
CA SER A 188 41.16 -35.86 -16.15
C SER A 188 41.74 -34.44 -16.23
N GLN A 189 41.50 -33.74 -17.35
CA GLN A 189 41.95 -32.35 -17.50
C GLN A 189 41.22 -31.40 -16.56
N MET A 190 39.90 -31.58 -16.40
CA MET A 190 39.09 -30.81 -15.42
C MET A 190 39.59 -31.06 -14.02
N LEU A 191 39.87 -32.31 -13.63
CA LEU A 191 40.42 -32.63 -12.33
C LEU A 191 41.81 -32.02 -12.09
N LYS A 192 42.67 -32.05 -13.11
CA LYS A 192 44.00 -31.39 -13.09
C LYS A 192 43.83 -29.85 -12.88
N THR A 193 42.94 -29.23 -13.61
CA THR A 193 42.64 -27.78 -13.46
C THR A 193 42.12 -27.48 -12.05
N ALA A 194 41.18 -28.27 -11.54
CA ALA A 194 40.65 -28.12 -10.17
C ALA A 194 41.74 -28.28 -9.09
N VAL A 195 42.67 -29.22 -9.26
CA VAL A 195 43.80 -29.39 -8.33
C VAL A 195 44.76 -28.19 -8.39
N VAL A 196 45.06 -27.68 -9.59
CA VAL A 196 45.88 -26.48 -9.74
C VAL A 196 45.21 -25.26 -9.08
N ASP A 197 43.93 -25.11 -9.30
CA ASP A 197 43.15 -24.00 -8.69
C ASP A 197 43.12 -24.12 -7.16
N LEU A 198 43.01 -25.34 -6.63
CA LEU A 198 43.05 -25.59 -5.17
C LEU A 198 44.42 -25.26 -4.58
N ILE A 199 45.54 -25.66 -5.25
CA ILE A 199 46.91 -25.34 -4.79
C ILE A 199 47.12 -23.82 -4.85
N ASN A 200 46.70 -23.16 -5.91
CA ASN A 200 46.77 -21.73 -6.02
C ASN A 200 45.99 -21.01 -4.95
N TYR A 201 44.78 -21.52 -4.63
CA TYR A 201 43.97 -20.99 -3.54
C TYR A 201 44.66 -21.14 -2.18
N GLN A 202 45.22 -22.30 -1.88
CA GLN A 202 45.91 -22.58 -0.62
C GLN A 202 47.16 -21.69 -0.47
N ASP A 203 47.96 -21.52 -1.51
CA ASP A 203 49.15 -20.67 -1.51
C ASP A 203 48.78 -19.18 -1.24
N ASP A 204 47.74 -18.67 -1.89
CA ASP A 204 47.29 -17.30 -1.69
C ASP A 204 46.74 -17.08 -0.27
N ALA A 205 46.05 -18.08 0.31
CA ALA A 205 45.58 -18.03 1.68
C ALA A 205 46.72 -18.05 2.73
N ASP A 206 47.71 -18.93 2.53
CA ASP A 206 48.86 -19.03 3.43
C ASP A 206 49.72 -17.74 3.40
N LEU A 207 49.93 -17.14 2.23
CA LEU A 207 50.64 -15.89 2.08
C LEU A 207 49.91 -14.75 2.79
N ALA A 208 48.60 -14.67 2.61
CA ALA A 208 47.78 -13.69 3.27
C ALA A 208 47.82 -13.85 4.79
N ASN A 209 47.66 -15.07 5.30
CA ASN A 209 47.73 -15.36 6.74
C ASN A 209 49.07 -14.96 7.41
N ARG A 210 50.20 -15.14 6.69
CA ARG A 210 51.52 -14.71 7.16
C ARG A 210 51.69 -13.21 7.14
N ALA A 211 51.08 -12.49 6.15
CA ALA A 211 51.18 -11.05 6.00
C ALA A 211 50.26 -10.27 6.98
N ILE A 212 49.12 -10.83 7.37
CA ILE A 212 48.10 -10.16 8.19
C ILE A 212 48.68 -9.53 9.50
N PRO A 213 49.45 -10.23 10.33
CA PRO A 213 49.97 -9.64 11.58
C PRO A 213 50.82 -8.40 11.33
N GLU A 214 51.66 -8.46 10.30
CA GLU A 214 52.55 -7.32 9.95
C GLU A 214 51.74 -6.18 9.34
N LEU A 215 50.76 -6.46 8.48
CA LEU A 215 49.89 -5.45 7.93
C LEU A 215 49.07 -4.73 9.02
N ILE A 216 48.61 -5.46 10.04
CA ILE A 216 47.95 -4.86 11.20
C ILE A 216 48.88 -3.90 11.92
N ARG A 217 50.16 -4.28 12.11
CA ARG A 217 51.17 -3.44 12.73
C ARG A 217 51.39 -2.14 11.92
N LEU A 218 51.61 -2.29 10.60
CA LEU A 218 51.82 -1.17 9.68
C LEU A 218 50.61 -0.21 9.60
N LEU A 219 49.40 -0.71 9.68
CA LEU A 219 48.14 0.08 9.70
C LEU A 219 47.98 0.88 11.00
N HIS A 220 48.74 0.58 12.07
CA HIS A 220 48.78 1.33 13.33
C HIS A 220 49.97 2.28 13.44
N GLU A 221 50.85 2.30 12.44
CA GLU A 221 52.03 3.21 12.47
C GLU A 221 51.60 4.67 12.31
N GLY A 222 52.47 5.58 12.78
CA GLY A 222 52.24 7.03 12.68
C GLY A 222 52.58 7.62 11.32
N ASP A 223 53.37 6.90 10.51
CA ASP A 223 53.75 7.33 9.17
C ASP A 223 52.68 7.15 8.14
N LEU A 224 52.29 8.27 7.49
CA LEU A 224 51.17 8.32 6.54
C LEU A 224 51.43 7.47 5.30
N GLN A 225 52.65 7.42 4.80
CA GLN A 225 53.03 6.66 3.62
C GLN A 225 52.98 5.15 3.89
N THR A 226 53.45 4.72 5.04
CA THR A 226 53.40 3.32 5.47
C THR A 226 51.93 2.82 5.61
N VAL A 227 51.08 3.63 6.26
CA VAL A 227 49.64 3.30 6.40
C VAL A 227 48.93 3.24 5.04
N GLN A 228 49.27 4.16 4.12
CA GLN A 228 48.72 4.15 2.77
C GLN A 228 49.14 2.90 2.00
N GLN A 229 50.43 2.56 2.02
CA GLN A 229 50.92 1.34 1.34
C GLN A 229 50.33 0.07 1.93
N ALA A 230 50.25 -0.05 3.26
CA ALA A 230 49.62 -1.17 3.93
C ALA A 230 48.12 -1.30 3.57
N SER A 231 47.39 -0.17 3.54
CA SER A 231 45.95 -0.15 3.12
C SER A 231 45.78 -0.58 1.67
N THR A 232 46.69 -0.15 0.78
CA THR A 232 46.71 -0.57 -0.61
C THR A 232 46.95 -2.05 -0.77
N MET A 233 47.94 -2.60 -0.01
CA MET A 233 48.21 -4.04 -0.01
C MET A 233 47.01 -4.86 0.47
N VAL A 234 46.35 -4.45 1.56
CA VAL A 234 45.13 -5.13 2.03
C VAL A 234 44.01 -5.08 0.98
N ASN A 235 43.79 -3.92 0.35
CA ASN A 235 42.81 -3.81 -0.72
C ASN A 235 43.13 -4.74 -1.90
N GLN A 236 44.40 -4.92 -2.25
CA GLN A 236 44.82 -5.88 -3.28
C GLN A 236 44.59 -7.34 -2.84
N LEU A 237 44.90 -7.69 -1.62
CA LEU A 237 44.65 -9.02 -1.07
C LEU A 237 43.16 -9.36 -1.09
N THR A 238 42.29 -8.41 -0.77
CA THR A 238 40.83 -8.66 -0.76
C THR A 238 40.21 -8.80 -2.14
N LYS A 239 40.93 -8.52 -3.24
CA LYS A 239 40.48 -8.77 -4.61
C LYS A 239 40.59 -10.24 -5.01
N LYS A 240 41.44 -11.01 -4.33
CA LYS A 240 41.57 -12.44 -4.56
C LYS A 240 40.76 -13.22 -3.51
N GLU A 241 40.00 -14.20 -3.94
CA GLU A 241 39.06 -14.91 -3.07
C GLU A 241 39.75 -15.56 -1.86
N ALA A 242 40.82 -16.31 -2.05
CA ALA A 242 41.55 -16.97 -0.98
C ALA A 242 42.11 -16.02 0.08
N SER A 243 42.77 -14.96 -0.37
CA SER A 243 43.31 -13.93 0.50
C SER A 243 42.21 -13.11 1.17
N CYS A 244 41.09 -12.87 0.47
CA CYS A 244 39.92 -12.21 1.04
C CYS A 244 39.33 -13.02 2.19
N HIS A 245 39.22 -14.36 2.01
CA HIS A 245 38.80 -15.25 3.09
C HIS A 245 39.74 -15.24 4.31
N ALA A 246 41.05 -15.19 4.10
CA ALA A 246 42.01 -15.04 5.17
C ALA A 246 41.86 -13.71 5.93
N VAL A 247 41.67 -12.59 5.21
CA VAL A 247 41.45 -11.25 5.79
C VAL A 247 40.16 -11.18 6.61
N MET A 248 39.04 -11.67 6.03
CA MET A 248 37.74 -11.57 6.71
C MET A 248 37.61 -12.50 7.94
N ASN A 249 38.35 -13.57 7.98
CA ASN A 249 38.42 -14.47 9.15
C ASN A 249 39.25 -13.87 10.31
N ASN A 250 40.07 -12.87 10.04
CA ASN A 250 40.82 -12.15 11.08
C ASN A 250 40.06 -10.91 11.56
N MET A 251 39.33 -11.05 12.67
CA MET A 251 38.53 -9.96 13.25
C MET A 251 39.32 -8.71 13.61
N GLN A 252 40.59 -8.87 13.99
CA GLN A 252 41.46 -7.76 14.34
C GLN A 252 41.80 -6.93 13.08
N MET A 253 42.08 -7.59 11.95
CA MET A 253 42.33 -6.93 10.68
C MET A 253 41.08 -6.12 10.24
N VAL A 254 39.90 -6.72 10.29
CA VAL A 254 38.64 -6.04 9.92
C VAL A 254 38.39 -4.82 10.83
N ALA A 255 38.57 -4.98 12.14
CA ALA A 255 38.43 -3.85 13.09
C ALA A 255 39.47 -2.74 12.84
N THR A 256 40.69 -3.11 12.44
CA THR A 256 41.74 -2.15 12.07
C THR A 256 41.38 -1.38 10.81
N LEU A 257 40.88 -2.07 9.77
CA LEU A 257 40.39 -1.42 8.55
C LEU A 257 39.25 -0.45 8.83
N VAL A 258 38.27 -0.81 9.68
CA VAL A 258 37.18 0.08 10.10
C VAL A 258 37.73 1.30 10.82
N LYS A 259 38.75 1.16 11.69
CA LYS A 259 39.43 2.29 12.37
C LYS A 259 40.17 3.19 11.39
N VAL A 260 40.95 2.62 10.47
CA VAL A 260 41.66 3.37 9.43
C VAL A 260 40.70 4.16 8.54
N ALA A 261 39.67 3.50 8.04
CA ALA A 261 38.62 4.14 7.23
C ALA A 261 37.91 5.29 7.97
N THR A 262 37.90 5.24 9.31
CA THR A 262 37.20 6.20 10.16
C THR A 262 38.10 7.39 10.54
N ASN A 263 39.36 7.15 10.82
CA ASN A 263 40.27 8.10 11.51
C ASN A 263 41.34 8.69 10.58
N SER A 264 41.59 8.06 9.42
CA SER A 264 42.59 8.61 8.49
C SER A 264 42.09 9.89 7.81
N ASN A 265 42.97 10.87 7.68
CA ASN A 265 42.75 12.10 6.92
C ASN A 265 43.19 11.97 5.45
N ASP A 266 44.00 10.96 5.12
CA ASP A 266 44.42 10.69 3.77
C ASP A 266 43.30 10.00 2.94
N ALA A 267 42.98 10.63 1.84
CA ALA A 267 41.83 10.18 1.00
C ALA A 267 42.09 8.82 0.32
N GLU A 268 43.34 8.52 -0.02
CA GLU A 268 43.70 7.28 -0.69
C GLU A 268 43.71 6.11 0.31
N THR A 269 44.23 6.34 1.49
CA THR A 269 44.16 5.36 2.60
C THR A 269 42.70 5.00 2.91
N VAL A 270 41.81 6.01 3.05
CA VAL A 270 40.38 5.78 3.29
C VAL A 270 39.78 5.03 2.13
N ARG A 271 40.09 5.39 0.87
CA ARG A 271 39.58 4.70 -0.32
C ARG A 271 39.97 3.22 -0.35
N CYS A 272 41.25 2.91 -0.05
CA CYS A 272 41.74 1.54 -0.01
C CYS A 272 41.13 0.74 1.15
N ALA A 273 41.02 1.31 2.34
CA ALA A 273 40.42 0.63 3.48
C ALA A 273 38.93 0.30 3.23
N VAL A 274 38.17 1.28 2.71
CA VAL A 274 36.73 1.06 2.40
C VAL A 274 36.58 0.14 1.22
N GLY A 275 37.47 0.18 0.23
CA GLY A 275 37.49 -0.76 -0.90
C GLY A 275 37.72 -2.20 -0.43
N ALA A 276 38.61 -2.42 0.55
CA ALA A 276 38.78 -3.75 1.15
C ALA A 276 37.52 -4.22 1.88
N LEU A 277 36.84 -3.33 2.63
CA LEU A 277 35.54 -3.66 3.27
C LEU A 277 34.47 -3.98 2.23
N HIS A 278 34.45 -3.25 1.11
CA HIS A 278 33.53 -3.51 0.00
C HIS A 278 33.79 -4.90 -0.61
N ASN A 279 35.04 -5.26 -0.90
CA ASN A 279 35.37 -6.57 -1.45
C ASN A 279 34.91 -7.70 -0.52
N MET A 280 35.14 -7.56 0.78
CA MET A 280 34.67 -8.54 1.77
C MET A 280 33.15 -8.61 1.90
N SER A 281 32.41 -7.55 1.57
CA SER A 281 30.97 -7.50 1.73
C SER A 281 30.18 -8.40 0.76
N HIS A 282 30.86 -8.95 -0.23
CA HIS A 282 30.28 -9.94 -1.13
C HIS A 282 30.19 -11.34 -0.51
N HIS A 283 30.78 -11.56 0.67
CA HIS A 283 30.78 -12.80 1.39
C HIS A 283 30.01 -12.68 2.73
N ARG A 284 29.21 -13.68 3.07
CA ARG A 284 28.45 -13.70 4.33
C ARG A 284 29.35 -13.55 5.56
N GLN A 285 30.51 -14.19 5.57
CA GLN A 285 31.49 -14.08 6.67
C GLN A 285 32.04 -12.64 6.76
N GLY A 286 32.34 -12.02 5.62
CA GLY A 286 32.79 -10.64 5.55
C GLY A 286 31.76 -9.65 6.07
N LEU A 287 30.46 -9.84 5.70
CA LEU A 287 29.36 -9.03 6.23
C LEU A 287 29.26 -9.15 7.76
N LEU A 288 29.34 -10.35 8.29
CA LEU A 288 29.32 -10.58 9.74
C LEU A 288 30.55 -9.95 10.44
N ALA A 289 31.74 -10.07 9.84
CA ALA A 289 32.97 -9.48 10.36
C ALA A 289 32.89 -7.95 10.39
N ILE A 290 32.43 -7.31 9.30
CA ILE A 290 32.21 -5.87 9.22
C ILE A 290 31.18 -5.42 10.28
N PHE A 291 30.07 -6.13 10.41
CA PHE A 291 29.01 -5.84 11.38
C PHE A 291 29.56 -5.89 12.83
N LYS A 292 30.24 -7.01 13.20
CA LYS A 292 30.81 -7.19 14.54
C LYS A 292 31.93 -6.20 14.87
N SER A 293 32.66 -5.72 13.87
CA SER A 293 33.74 -4.73 14.03
C SER A 293 33.24 -3.29 14.11
N GLY A 294 31.90 -3.05 14.17
CA GLY A 294 31.33 -1.72 14.24
C GLY A 294 31.44 -0.95 12.91
N GLY A 295 31.46 -1.65 11.76
CA GLY A 295 31.62 -1.05 10.45
C GLY A 295 30.45 -0.17 10.01
N ILE A 296 29.19 -0.45 10.45
CA ILE A 296 28.01 0.30 10.01
C ILE A 296 28.08 1.79 10.37
N PRO A 297 28.33 2.22 11.61
CA PRO A 297 28.47 3.66 11.92
C PRO A 297 29.60 4.34 11.14
N ALA A 298 30.71 3.63 10.89
CA ALA A 298 31.80 4.12 10.08
C ALA A 298 31.39 4.36 8.62
N LEU A 299 30.75 3.36 7.99
CA LEU A 299 30.27 3.45 6.62
C LEU A 299 29.20 4.54 6.45
N VAL A 300 28.27 4.68 7.40
CA VAL A 300 27.25 5.75 7.38
C VAL A 300 27.91 7.13 7.46
N ARG A 301 28.96 7.30 8.27
CA ARG A 301 29.72 8.56 8.31
C ARG A 301 30.37 8.86 6.96
N LEU A 302 30.92 7.87 6.30
CA LEU A 302 31.58 7.98 4.99
C LEU A 302 30.65 8.28 3.83
N LEU A 303 29.34 8.15 3.98
CA LEU A 303 28.37 8.61 2.97
C LEU A 303 28.45 10.13 2.72
N GLY A 304 28.99 10.89 3.68
CA GLY A 304 29.28 12.33 3.53
C GLY A 304 30.72 12.65 3.10
N TYR A 305 31.50 11.66 2.66
CA TYR A 305 32.89 11.87 2.31
C TYR A 305 33.05 12.62 0.98
N ARG A 306 34.17 13.34 0.83
CA ARG A 306 34.43 14.20 -0.37
C ARG A 306 34.77 13.42 -1.64
N VAL A 307 35.31 12.20 -1.51
CA VAL A 307 35.73 11.35 -2.65
C VAL A 307 34.59 10.43 -3.02
N GLU A 308 34.14 10.50 -4.27
CA GLU A 308 32.98 9.73 -4.76
C GLU A 308 33.18 8.22 -4.69
N ALA A 309 34.39 7.71 -4.96
CA ALA A 309 34.71 6.30 -4.86
C ALA A 309 34.53 5.76 -3.42
N VAL A 310 34.87 6.56 -2.40
CA VAL A 310 34.65 6.20 -0.98
C VAL A 310 33.16 6.10 -0.68
N VAL A 311 32.38 7.09 -1.13
CA VAL A 311 30.92 7.11 -0.95
C VAL A 311 30.27 5.93 -1.65
N PHE A 312 30.75 5.58 -2.85
CA PHE A 312 30.25 4.43 -3.59
C PHE A 312 30.53 3.11 -2.88
N TYR A 313 31.76 2.85 -2.46
CA TYR A 313 32.10 1.64 -1.71
C TYR A 313 31.32 1.55 -0.40
N ALA A 314 31.15 2.69 0.31
CA ALA A 314 30.41 2.74 1.55
C ALA A 314 28.92 2.39 1.34
N ILE A 315 28.26 3.00 0.35
CA ILE A 315 26.83 2.72 0.11
C ILE A 315 26.59 1.30 -0.40
N THR A 316 27.47 0.77 -1.26
CA THR A 316 27.36 -0.60 -1.75
C THR A 316 27.59 -1.62 -0.64
N THR A 317 28.58 -1.40 0.23
CA THR A 317 28.79 -2.24 1.41
C THR A 317 27.58 -2.21 2.35
N LEU A 318 27.00 -1.01 2.59
CA LEU A 318 25.77 -0.87 3.38
C LEU A 318 24.60 -1.59 2.72
N HIS A 319 24.47 -1.52 1.40
CA HIS A 319 23.43 -2.24 0.64
C HIS A 319 23.55 -3.75 0.85
N ASN A 320 24.74 -4.32 0.71
CA ASN A 320 24.99 -5.73 0.95
C ASN A 320 24.68 -6.14 2.40
N LEU A 321 25.06 -5.30 3.38
CA LEU A 321 24.72 -5.50 4.79
C LEU A 321 23.20 -5.48 5.02
N LEU A 322 22.47 -4.52 4.42
CA LEU A 322 21.02 -4.40 4.55
C LEU A 322 20.26 -5.59 3.96
N LEU A 323 20.80 -6.18 2.91
CA LEU A 323 20.20 -7.34 2.26
C LEU A 323 20.42 -8.65 3.03
N HIS A 324 21.64 -8.83 3.58
CA HIS A 324 22.06 -10.17 3.99
C HIS A 324 22.46 -10.28 5.48
N GLN A 325 22.65 -9.17 6.20
CA GLN A 325 23.06 -9.20 7.60
C GLN A 325 21.90 -8.85 8.53
N GLU A 326 21.54 -9.78 9.38
CA GLU A 326 20.55 -9.52 10.43
C GLU A 326 21.03 -8.41 11.38
N GLY A 327 20.09 -7.55 11.82
CA GLY A 327 20.40 -6.41 12.67
C GLY A 327 20.96 -5.18 11.93
N ALA A 328 21.42 -5.32 10.68
CA ALA A 328 22.00 -4.19 9.93
C ALA A 328 21.00 -3.05 9.72
N LYS A 329 19.73 -3.34 9.43
CA LYS A 329 18.67 -2.33 9.25
C LYS A 329 18.55 -1.42 10.48
N MET A 330 18.52 -2.02 11.67
CA MET A 330 18.44 -1.26 12.92
C MET A 330 19.72 -0.43 13.16
N ALA A 331 20.88 -1.03 12.95
CA ALA A 331 22.17 -0.34 13.13
C ALA A 331 22.33 0.86 12.18
N VAL A 332 21.90 0.74 10.91
CA VAL A 332 21.94 1.84 9.93
C VAL A 332 20.97 2.96 10.33
N ARG A 333 19.78 2.64 10.83
CA ARG A 333 18.81 3.64 11.33
C ARG A 333 19.39 4.41 12.52
N LEU A 334 19.92 3.71 13.52
CA LEU A 334 20.53 4.31 14.70
C LEU A 334 21.76 5.18 14.38
N ALA A 335 22.51 4.83 13.35
CA ALA A 335 23.65 5.62 12.87
C ALA A 335 23.24 6.86 12.04
N GLY A 336 21.95 7.12 11.83
CA GLY A 336 21.48 8.25 11.02
C GLY A 336 21.65 8.03 9.51
N GLY A 337 21.63 6.77 9.04
CA GLY A 337 21.85 6.42 7.63
C GLY A 337 20.83 7.02 6.69
N LEU A 338 19.55 7.11 7.11
CA LEU A 338 18.46 7.63 6.27
C LEU A 338 18.71 9.05 5.80
N GLN A 339 19.04 9.97 6.72
CA GLN A 339 19.31 11.38 6.40
C GLN A 339 20.50 11.53 5.45
N LYS A 340 21.54 10.72 5.66
CA LYS A 340 22.71 10.71 4.78
C LYS A 340 22.37 10.18 3.38
N MET A 341 21.56 9.12 3.27
CA MET A 341 21.15 8.57 1.99
C MET A 341 20.24 9.53 1.22
N ILE A 342 19.34 10.26 1.89
CA ILE A 342 18.51 11.27 1.24
C ILE A 342 19.36 12.41 0.68
N ALA A 343 20.37 12.87 1.41
CA ALA A 343 21.30 13.86 0.90
C ALA A 343 22.06 13.40 -0.36
N LEU A 344 22.19 12.09 -0.59
CA LEU A 344 22.82 11.54 -1.80
C LEU A 344 21.89 11.51 -3.03
N LEU A 345 20.59 11.73 -2.88
CA LEU A 345 19.65 11.76 -4.01
C LEU A 345 19.90 12.92 -4.98
N HIS A 346 20.71 13.91 -4.60
CA HIS A 346 21.13 15.01 -5.47
C HIS A 346 22.25 14.63 -6.47
N LYS A 347 22.85 13.45 -6.31
CA LYS A 347 23.87 12.96 -7.25
C LYS A 347 23.25 12.63 -8.60
N THR A 348 24.09 12.59 -9.65
CA THR A 348 23.62 12.39 -11.03
C THR A 348 23.85 10.98 -11.58
N ASN A 349 24.70 10.18 -10.95
CA ASN A 349 24.99 8.83 -11.41
C ASN A 349 23.80 7.91 -11.17
N VAL A 350 23.17 7.45 -12.26
CA VAL A 350 21.92 6.65 -12.22
C VAL A 350 22.10 5.29 -11.55
N LYS A 351 23.26 4.63 -11.73
CA LYS A 351 23.55 3.33 -11.09
C LYS A 351 23.73 3.50 -9.58
N PHE A 352 24.41 4.57 -9.19
CA PHE A 352 24.58 4.95 -7.78
C PHE A 352 23.23 5.27 -7.12
N LEU A 353 22.40 6.09 -7.75
CA LEU A 353 21.07 6.44 -7.27
C LEU A 353 20.16 5.22 -7.09
N ALA A 354 20.27 4.22 -8.01
CA ALA A 354 19.51 2.98 -7.88
C ALA A 354 19.86 2.18 -6.62
N ILE A 355 21.14 2.18 -6.21
CA ILE A 355 21.57 1.54 -4.95
C ILE A 355 21.05 2.34 -3.74
N VAL A 356 21.15 3.66 -3.77
CA VAL A 356 20.67 4.54 -2.69
C VAL A 356 19.16 4.37 -2.47
N THR A 357 18.38 4.40 -3.56
CA THR A 357 16.93 4.23 -3.49
C THR A 357 16.54 2.83 -3.02
N ASP A 358 17.28 1.79 -3.41
CA ASP A 358 17.01 0.45 -2.90
C ASP A 358 17.31 0.32 -1.39
N CYS A 359 18.40 0.92 -0.91
CA CYS A 359 18.69 1.02 0.53
C CYS A 359 17.56 1.73 1.30
N LEU A 360 17.05 2.85 0.76
CA LEU A 360 15.94 3.59 1.35
C LEU A 360 14.67 2.73 1.43
N GLN A 361 14.37 1.96 0.36
CA GLN A 361 13.23 1.05 0.34
C GLN A 361 13.35 -0.02 1.43
N ILE A 362 14.52 -0.68 1.53
CA ILE A 362 14.77 -1.72 2.53
C ILE A 362 14.61 -1.19 3.96
N LEU A 363 15.05 0.05 4.21
CA LEU A 363 14.98 0.70 5.52
C LEU A 363 13.57 1.19 5.87
N ALA A 364 12.80 1.65 4.89
CA ALA A 364 11.46 2.20 5.08
C ALA A 364 10.38 1.12 5.17
N TYR A 365 10.63 -0.06 4.56
CA TYR A 365 9.68 -1.15 4.54
C TYR A 365 9.35 -1.63 5.97
N GLY A 366 8.05 -1.68 6.31
CA GLY A 366 7.57 -2.11 7.63
C GLY A 366 8.00 -1.22 8.80
N ASN A 367 8.56 -0.01 8.57
CA ASN A 367 9.03 0.85 9.63
C ASN A 367 8.50 2.29 9.49
N GLN A 368 7.56 2.65 10.35
CA GLN A 368 6.89 3.95 10.31
C GLN A 368 7.82 5.12 10.63
N GLU A 369 8.73 4.95 11.59
CA GLU A 369 9.72 5.97 11.95
C GLU A 369 10.62 6.33 10.76
N SER A 370 11.11 5.32 10.03
CA SER A 370 11.92 5.55 8.81
C SER A 370 11.14 6.34 7.75
N LYS A 371 9.84 6.06 7.55
CA LYS A 371 8.99 6.81 6.62
C LYS A 371 8.87 8.28 7.02
N LEU A 372 8.75 8.58 8.31
CA LEU A 372 8.69 9.95 8.85
C LEU A 372 10.03 10.67 8.74
N ILE A 373 11.16 9.97 8.97
CA ILE A 373 12.50 10.55 8.79
C ILE A 373 12.73 10.90 7.32
N ILE A 374 12.32 10.03 6.38
CA ILE A 374 12.41 10.30 4.93
C ILE A 374 11.58 11.54 4.57
N LEU A 375 10.39 11.68 5.11
CA LEU A 375 9.53 12.86 4.93
C LEU A 375 10.21 14.13 5.45
N ALA A 376 10.64 14.11 6.71
CA ALA A 376 11.28 15.25 7.36
C ALA A 376 12.58 15.71 6.68
N SER A 377 13.26 14.79 5.96
CA SER A 377 14.49 15.08 5.21
C SER A 377 14.22 15.50 3.75
N GLY A 378 12.96 15.73 3.34
CA GLY A 378 12.61 16.16 1.98
C GLY A 378 12.65 15.03 0.94
N GLY A 379 12.66 13.77 1.38
CA GLY A 379 12.74 12.60 0.50
C GLY A 379 11.67 12.54 -0.61
N PRO A 380 10.38 12.81 -0.34
CA PRO A 380 9.34 12.78 -1.36
C PRO A 380 9.62 13.67 -2.58
N VAL A 381 10.12 14.89 -2.35
CA VAL A 381 10.42 15.85 -3.42
C VAL A 381 11.53 15.32 -4.34
N GLU A 382 12.64 14.84 -3.75
CA GLU A 382 13.78 14.33 -4.53
C GLU A 382 13.43 13.02 -5.26
N LEU A 383 12.66 12.13 -4.65
CA LEU A 383 12.22 10.88 -5.27
C LEU A 383 11.28 11.16 -6.47
N VAL A 384 10.36 12.11 -6.33
CA VAL A 384 9.48 12.52 -7.45
C VAL A 384 10.27 13.20 -8.56
N LYS A 385 11.28 14.02 -8.22
CA LYS A 385 12.20 14.62 -9.19
C LYS A 385 12.97 13.55 -9.97
N ILE A 386 13.45 12.49 -9.30
CA ILE A 386 14.11 11.35 -9.97
C ILE A 386 13.14 10.71 -10.97
N MET A 387 11.90 10.43 -10.59
CA MET A 387 10.88 9.86 -11.50
C MET A 387 10.63 10.72 -12.74
N ARG A 388 10.80 12.04 -12.65
CA ARG A 388 10.62 12.97 -13.79
C ARG A 388 11.84 13.11 -14.67
N SER A 389 13.05 13.02 -14.09
CA SER A 389 14.28 13.49 -14.75
C SER A 389 15.09 12.38 -15.39
N TYR A 390 14.85 11.12 -15.03
CA TYR A 390 15.66 9.99 -15.50
C TYR A 390 14.82 8.99 -16.27
N THR A 391 15.52 8.21 -17.15
CA THR A 391 14.93 7.15 -17.99
C THR A 391 15.50 5.77 -17.71
N TYR A 392 16.51 5.66 -16.83
CA TYR A 392 17.15 4.39 -16.50
C TYR A 392 16.19 3.50 -15.69
N GLU A 393 15.73 2.40 -16.30
CA GLU A 393 14.69 1.52 -15.79
C GLU A 393 14.93 1.06 -14.35
N LYS A 394 16.16 0.59 -14.03
CA LYS A 394 16.47 0.10 -12.67
C LYS A 394 16.31 1.19 -11.63
N LEU A 395 16.71 2.44 -11.95
CA LEU A 395 16.53 3.59 -11.04
C LEU A 395 15.06 3.93 -10.86
N LEU A 396 14.29 3.99 -11.97
CA LEU A 396 12.85 4.24 -11.91
C LEU A 396 12.14 3.18 -11.08
N TYR A 397 12.49 1.92 -11.28
CA TYR A 397 11.92 0.79 -10.54
C TYR A 397 12.19 0.89 -9.03
N THR A 398 13.47 1.09 -8.63
CA THR A 398 13.83 1.19 -7.21
C THR A 398 13.23 2.44 -6.56
N THR A 399 13.22 3.57 -7.26
CA THR A 399 12.57 4.82 -6.79
C THR A 399 11.07 4.65 -6.61
N CYS A 400 10.40 4.02 -7.59
CA CYS A 400 8.96 3.75 -7.49
C CYS A 400 8.64 2.81 -6.31
N ARG A 401 9.50 1.83 -6.01
CA ARG A 401 9.36 0.97 -4.81
C ARG A 401 9.43 1.77 -3.51
N VAL A 402 10.34 2.77 -3.42
CA VAL A 402 10.37 3.68 -2.25
C VAL A 402 9.06 4.45 -2.14
N LEU A 403 8.63 5.10 -3.25
CA LEU A 403 7.38 5.86 -3.27
C LEU A 403 6.18 4.99 -2.90
N LYS A 404 6.13 3.73 -3.36
CA LYS A 404 5.09 2.77 -2.97
C LYS A 404 5.08 2.50 -1.47
N VAL A 405 6.25 2.31 -0.85
CA VAL A 405 6.38 2.12 0.61
C VAL A 405 5.97 3.39 1.38
N LEU A 406 6.30 4.57 0.87
CA LEU A 406 5.92 5.85 1.49
C LEU A 406 4.43 6.16 1.31
N SER A 407 3.82 5.74 0.18
CA SER A 407 2.42 6.06 -0.15
C SER A 407 1.38 5.39 0.77
N VAL A 408 1.76 4.41 1.59
CA VAL A 408 0.87 3.86 2.63
C VAL A 408 0.90 4.64 3.94
N CYS A 409 1.79 5.62 4.07
CA CYS A 409 1.89 6.50 5.24
C CYS A 409 1.08 7.78 5.02
N SER A 410 0.08 8.03 5.86
CA SER A 410 -0.82 9.18 5.75
C SER A 410 -0.08 10.53 5.68
N SER A 411 1.03 10.67 6.42
CA SER A 411 1.83 11.90 6.41
C SER A 411 2.65 12.09 5.13
N ASN A 412 3.08 10.99 4.46
CA ASN A 412 3.86 11.06 3.22
C ASN A 412 2.98 11.28 1.98
N LYS A 413 1.73 10.82 1.99
CA LYS A 413 0.83 10.94 0.83
C LYS A 413 0.69 12.38 0.32
N PRO A 414 0.32 13.38 1.16
CA PRO A 414 0.20 14.77 0.71
C PRO A 414 1.50 15.29 0.12
N ALA A 415 2.63 15.05 0.77
CA ALA A 415 3.94 15.53 0.32
C ALA A 415 4.35 14.95 -1.05
N ILE A 416 4.03 13.67 -1.34
CA ILE A 416 4.27 13.06 -2.65
C ILE A 416 3.34 13.70 -3.70
N VAL A 417 2.07 13.94 -3.37
CA VAL A 417 1.09 14.55 -4.28
C VAL A 417 1.46 16.00 -4.58
N GLU A 418 1.79 16.81 -3.57
CA GLU A 418 2.24 18.21 -3.70
C GLU A 418 3.53 18.34 -4.53
N ALA A 419 4.46 17.39 -4.39
CA ALA A 419 5.65 17.31 -5.25
C ALA A 419 5.31 16.96 -6.71
N GLY A 420 4.04 16.65 -7.04
CA GLY A 420 3.55 16.23 -8.35
C GLY A 420 3.83 14.79 -8.66
N GLY A 421 3.77 13.94 -7.65
CA GLY A 421 3.99 12.51 -7.77
C GLY A 421 2.97 11.82 -8.67
N MET A 422 1.71 12.30 -8.70
CA MET A 422 0.68 11.73 -9.58
C MET A 422 1.07 11.80 -11.05
N GLN A 423 1.48 12.99 -11.53
CA GLN A 423 1.90 13.20 -12.91
C GLN A 423 3.22 12.45 -13.22
N ALA A 424 4.17 12.47 -12.28
CA ALA A 424 5.45 11.80 -12.44
C ALA A 424 5.29 10.27 -12.62
N LEU A 425 4.43 9.64 -11.83
CA LEU A 425 4.12 8.21 -11.94
C LEU A 425 3.29 7.89 -13.19
N ALA A 426 2.34 8.76 -13.56
CA ALA A 426 1.49 8.60 -14.73
C ALA A 426 2.32 8.48 -16.03
N ASN A 427 3.41 9.25 -16.15
CA ASN A 427 4.29 9.23 -17.32
C ASN A 427 4.94 7.87 -17.59
N HIS A 428 4.95 6.98 -16.60
CA HIS A 428 5.54 5.64 -16.74
C HIS A 428 4.51 4.52 -16.93
N LEU A 429 3.21 4.81 -17.05
CA LEU A 429 2.17 3.79 -17.23
C LEU A 429 2.21 3.13 -18.61
N SER A 430 2.83 3.76 -19.61
CA SER A 430 3.09 3.19 -20.95
C SER A 430 4.47 2.56 -21.10
N HIS A 431 5.23 2.42 -20.00
CA HIS A 431 6.58 1.86 -20.04
C HIS A 431 6.54 0.35 -20.34
N GLN A 432 7.56 -0.17 -21.06
CA GLN A 432 7.64 -1.59 -21.44
C GLN A 432 7.81 -2.54 -20.25
N SER A 433 8.41 -2.07 -19.16
CA SER A 433 8.61 -2.86 -17.94
C SER A 433 7.31 -3.01 -17.15
N THR A 434 6.70 -4.17 -17.24
CA THR A 434 5.47 -4.52 -16.48
C THR A 434 5.63 -4.31 -14.98
N ARG A 435 6.80 -4.64 -14.43
CA ARG A 435 7.11 -4.45 -12.99
C ARG A 435 7.08 -2.98 -12.59
N LEU A 436 7.62 -2.09 -13.43
CA LEU A 436 7.57 -0.64 -13.18
C LEU A 436 6.12 -0.13 -13.25
N VAL A 437 5.38 -0.49 -14.30
CA VAL A 437 3.96 -0.11 -14.49
C VAL A 437 3.11 -0.54 -13.30
N GLN A 438 3.23 -1.79 -12.86
CA GLN A 438 2.50 -2.30 -11.70
C GLN A 438 2.82 -1.52 -10.42
N ASN A 439 4.11 -1.23 -10.14
CA ASN A 439 4.47 -0.43 -8.96
C ASN A 439 3.95 1.01 -9.07
N CYS A 440 3.97 1.63 -10.25
CA CYS A 440 3.38 2.95 -10.48
C CYS A 440 1.87 2.94 -10.21
N LEU A 441 1.14 1.95 -10.72
CA LEU A 441 -0.30 1.82 -10.51
C LEU A 441 -0.66 1.63 -9.02
N TRP A 442 0.05 0.76 -8.30
CA TRP A 442 -0.16 0.59 -6.86
C TRP A 442 0.14 1.86 -6.08
N THR A 443 1.20 2.58 -6.45
CA THR A 443 1.55 3.85 -5.81
C THR A 443 0.49 4.91 -6.09
N LEU A 444 0.05 5.06 -7.35
CA LEU A 444 -1.05 5.95 -7.74
C LEU A 444 -2.34 5.62 -6.99
N ARG A 445 -2.69 4.34 -6.86
CA ARG A 445 -3.85 3.90 -6.10
C ARG A 445 -3.78 4.34 -4.65
N ASN A 446 -2.62 4.17 -4.01
CA ASN A 446 -2.42 4.59 -2.62
C ASN A 446 -2.48 6.12 -2.44
N LEU A 447 -2.13 6.90 -3.47
CA LEU A 447 -2.12 8.36 -3.42
C LEU A 447 -3.45 8.98 -3.84
N SER A 448 -4.28 8.26 -4.61
CA SER A 448 -5.47 8.80 -5.26
C SER A 448 -6.55 9.31 -4.29
N ASP A 449 -6.59 8.77 -3.06
CA ASP A 449 -7.53 9.21 -2.01
C ASP A 449 -7.25 10.64 -1.52
N VAL A 450 -5.99 11.08 -1.53
CA VAL A 450 -5.61 12.46 -1.15
C VAL A 450 -5.43 13.38 -2.36
N ALA A 451 -5.41 12.83 -3.58
CA ALA A 451 -5.21 13.56 -4.83
C ALA A 451 -6.54 14.01 -5.48
N THR A 452 -7.68 13.88 -4.80
CA THR A 452 -9.01 14.16 -5.36
C THR A 452 -9.16 15.60 -5.86
N LYS A 453 -8.46 16.56 -5.28
CA LYS A 453 -8.49 17.97 -5.67
C LYS A 453 -7.31 18.38 -6.55
N GLN A 454 -6.45 17.44 -6.95
CA GLN A 454 -5.28 17.71 -7.79
C GLN A 454 -5.73 18.07 -9.21
N GLU A 455 -5.15 19.13 -9.78
CA GLU A 455 -5.35 19.52 -11.17
C GLU A 455 -4.30 18.89 -12.11
N GLY A 456 -4.58 18.92 -13.43
CA GLY A 456 -3.64 18.44 -14.46
C GLY A 456 -3.53 16.92 -14.50
N LEU A 457 -4.62 16.20 -14.19
CA LEU A 457 -4.67 14.74 -14.22
C LEU A 457 -5.39 14.18 -15.45
N GLU A 458 -5.76 15.01 -16.43
CA GLU A 458 -6.55 14.63 -17.61
C GLU A 458 -5.87 13.46 -18.37
N GLY A 459 -4.56 13.56 -18.60
CA GLY A 459 -3.80 12.49 -19.26
C GLY A 459 -3.77 11.19 -18.45
N LEU A 460 -3.68 11.25 -17.12
CA LEU A 460 -3.77 10.10 -16.24
C LEU A 460 -5.16 9.45 -16.33
N LEU A 461 -6.24 10.24 -16.27
CA LEU A 461 -7.62 9.75 -16.35
C LEU A 461 -7.87 9.04 -17.68
N GLN A 462 -7.41 9.61 -18.79
CA GLN A 462 -7.50 8.98 -20.11
C GLN A 462 -6.75 7.64 -20.15
N MET A 463 -5.54 7.59 -19.63
CA MET A 463 -4.74 6.36 -19.57
C MET A 463 -5.42 5.30 -18.70
N LEU A 464 -5.98 5.67 -17.55
CA LEU A 464 -6.68 4.75 -16.66
C LEU A 464 -7.93 4.14 -17.33
N VAL A 465 -8.70 4.93 -18.08
CA VAL A 465 -9.84 4.42 -18.86
C VAL A 465 -9.36 3.40 -19.90
N GLN A 466 -8.24 3.63 -20.57
CA GLN A 466 -7.65 2.66 -21.50
C GLN A 466 -7.18 1.39 -20.78
N LEU A 467 -6.57 1.51 -19.61
CA LEU A 467 -6.10 0.38 -18.80
C LEU A 467 -7.22 -0.52 -18.26
N LEU A 468 -8.47 -0.04 -18.19
CA LEU A 468 -9.63 -0.89 -17.88
C LEU A 468 -9.84 -2.01 -18.93
N ALA A 469 -9.27 -1.89 -20.13
CA ALA A 469 -9.30 -2.93 -21.15
C ALA A 469 -8.15 -3.94 -21.07
N SER A 470 -7.29 -3.83 -20.04
CA SER A 470 -6.16 -4.75 -19.84
C SER A 470 -6.61 -6.16 -19.49
N ASN A 471 -5.84 -7.16 -19.92
CA ASN A 471 -6.02 -8.54 -19.50
C ASN A 471 -5.45 -8.84 -18.09
N ASP A 472 -4.59 -7.96 -17.57
CA ASP A 472 -4.03 -8.10 -16.22
C ASP A 472 -5.04 -7.61 -15.18
N ILE A 473 -5.50 -8.54 -14.35
CA ILE A 473 -6.47 -8.28 -13.27
C ILE A 473 -5.97 -7.20 -12.31
N ASN A 474 -4.67 -7.19 -11.99
CA ASN A 474 -4.09 -6.21 -11.06
C ASN A 474 -4.11 -4.80 -11.67
N VAL A 475 -3.86 -4.69 -12.97
CA VAL A 475 -3.95 -3.41 -13.70
C VAL A 475 -5.38 -2.88 -13.67
N VAL A 476 -6.37 -3.71 -14.00
CA VAL A 476 -7.79 -3.33 -14.00
C VAL A 476 -8.26 -2.94 -12.59
N THR A 477 -7.87 -3.72 -11.58
CA THR A 477 -8.18 -3.43 -10.15
C THR A 477 -7.62 -2.07 -9.71
N CYS A 478 -6.37 -1.78 -10.07
CA CYS A 478 -5.76 -0.48 -9.76
C CYS A 478 -6.44 0.66 -10.53
N ALA A 479 -6.69 0.48 -11.83
CA ALA A 479 -7.32 1.50 -12.66
C ALA A 479 -8.72 1.87 -12.16
N ALA A 480 -9.57 0.87 -11.88
CA ALA A 480 -10.90 1.08 -11.32
C ALA A 480 -10.85 1.80 -9.95
N GLY A 481 -9.92 1.39 -9.07
CA GLY A 481 -9.76 2.01 -7.75
C GLY A 481 -9.27 3.46 -7.82
N ILE A 482 -8.32 3.75 -8.69
CA ILE A 482 -7.84 5.13 -8.90
C ILE A 482 -8.94 6.02 -9.48
N LEU A 483 -9.67 5.53 -10.49
CA LEU A 483 -10.81 6.26 -11.08
C LEU A 483 -11.90 6.54 -10.04
N SER A 484 -12.24 5.56 -9.21
CA SER A 484 -13.20 5.75 -8.12
C SER A 484 -12.76 6.89 -7.18
N ASN A 485 -11.51 6.90 -6.74
CA ASN A 485 -11.04 7.94 -5.83
C ASN A 485 -10.96 9.32 -6.52
N LEU A 486 -10.40 9.41 -7.72
CA LEU A 486 -10.20 10.69 -8.41
C LEU A 486 -11.49 11.34 -8.92
N THR A 487 -12.56 10.55 -9.14
CA THR A 487 -13.88 11.09 -9.52
C THR A 487 -14.72 11.51 -8.31
N CYS A 488 -14.29 11.13 -7.08
CA CYS A 488 -15.00 11.51 -5.86
C CYS A 488 -14.93 13.04 -5.65
N ASN A 489 -16.07 13.70 -5.57
CA ASN A 489 -16.20 15.14 -5.32
C ASN A 489 -15.32 16.05 -6.22
N ASN A 490 -15.04 15.61 -7.46
CA ASN A 490 -14.31 16.39 -8.45
C ASN A 490 -15.09 16.45 -9.77
N PRO A 491 -15.90 17.52 -10.03
CA PRO A 491 -16.70 17.65 -11.24
C PRO A 491 -15.88 17.63 -12.53
N ARG A 492 -14.68 18.25 -12.53
CA ARG A 492 -13.79 18.29 -13.70
C ARG A 492 -13.30 16.89 -14.07
N ASN A 493 -12.82 16.13 -13.09
CA ASN A 493 -12.38 14.73 -13.33
C ASN A 493 -13.53 13.87 -13.85
N LYS A 494 -14.76 14.05 -13.31
CA LYS A 494 -15.94 13.34 -13.79
C LYS A 494 -16.21 13.63 -15.26
N GLN A 495 -16.20 14.90 -15.67
CA GLN A 495 -16.39 15.32 -17.07
C GLN A 495 -15.33 14.69 -17.98
N VAL A 496 -14.05 14.77 -17.61
CA VAL A 496 -12.97 14.18 -18.41
C VAL A 496 -13.19 12.68 -18.60
N VAL A 497 -13.53 11.96 -17.53
CA VAL A 497 -13.77 10.51 -17.63
C VAL A 497 -14.97 10.19 -18.51
N CYS A 498 -16.06 10.99 -18.47
CA CYS A 498 -17.19 10.84 -19.38
C CYS A 498 -16.77 11.06 -20.84
N GLN A 499 -16.03 12.12 -21.14
CA GLN A 499 -15.58 12.51 -22.48
C GLN A 499 -14.64 11.48 -23.14
N VAL A 500 -13.83 10.78 -22.34
CA VAL A 500 -12.88 9.76 -22.85
C VAL A 500 -13.47 8.34 -22.90
N GLY A 501 -14.82 8.21 -22.82
CA GLY A 501 -15.49 6.91 -22.91
C GLY A 501 -15.44 6.06 -21.62
N GLY A 502 -15.26 6.70 -20.47
CA GLY A 502 -15.16 6.01 -19.19
C GLY A 502 -16.43 5.26 -18.78
N ILE A 503 -17.63 5.73 -19.19
CA ILE A 503 -18.90 5.07 -18.85
C ILE A 503 -18.96 3.68 -19.49
N GLU A 504 -18.73 3.60 -20.79
CA GLU A 504 -18.69 2.30 -21.50
C GLU A 504 -17.63 1.38 -20.93
N ALA A 505 -16.42 1.92 -20.73
CA ALA A 505 -15.29 1.13 -20.21
C ALA A 505 -15.60 0.55 -18.81
N LEU A 506 -16.21 1.34 -17.90
CA LEU A 506 -16.57 0.88 -16.56
C LEU A 506 -17.72 -0.14 -16.59
N VAL A 507 -18.75 0.06 -17.41
CA VAL A 507 -19.84 -0.93 -17.57
C VAL A 507 -19.29 -2.25 -18.10
N ARG A 508 -18.44 -2.21 -19.13
CA ARG A 508 -17.76 -3.40 -19.66
C ARG A 508 -16.90 -4.08 -18.58
N THR A 509 -16.13 -3.30 -17.80
CA THR A 509 -15.31 -3.82 -16.71
C THR A 509 -16.16 -4.56 -15.67
N ILE A 510 -17.28 -3.99 -15.22
CA ILE A 510 -18.20 -4.62 -14.27
C ILE A 510 -18.75 -5.94 -14.85
N THR A 511 -19.13 -5.95 -16.12
CA THR A 511 -19.66 -7.12 -16.79
C THR A 511 -18.62 -8.25 -16.87
N GLN A 512 -17.36 -7.92 -17.17
CA GLN A 512 -16.25 -8.88 -17.30
C GLN A 512 -15.69 -9.33 -15.94
N ALA A 513 -15.79 -8.50 -14.92
CA ALA A 513 -15.25 -8.81 -13.60
C ALA A 513 -16.00 -9.98 -12.92
N GLY A 514 -17.30 -10.15 -13.20
CA GLY A 514 -18.12 -11.18 -12.57
C GLY A 514 -18.19 -11.02 -11.06
N ASP A 515 -17.80 -12.06 -10.32
CA ASP A 515 -17.85 -12.08 -8.85
C ASP A 515 -16.63 -11.43 -8.17
N ARG A 516 -15.73 -10.82 -8.94
CA ARG A 516 -14.53 -10.14 -8.40
C ARG A 516 -14.87 -8.75 -7.87
N GLU A 517 -15.28 -8.68 -6.61
CA GLU A 517 -15.71 -7.43 -5.98
C GLU A 517 -14.58 -6.39 -5.87
N GLU A 518 -13.32 -6.82 -5.82
CA GLU A 518 -12.15 -5.93 -5.83
C GLU A 518 -12.05 -5.05 -7.08
N ILE A 519 -12.73 -5.46 -8.18
CA ILE A 519 -12.85 -4.68 -9.41
C ILE A 519 -14.24 -4.05 -9.50
N THR A 520 -15.28 -4.84 -9.23
CA THR A 520 -16.67 -4.46 -9.45
C THR A 520 -17.09 -3.32 -8.53
N GLU A 521 -16.75 -3.37 -7.23
CA GLU A 521 -17.11 -2.32 -6.27
C GLU A 521 -16.56 -0.94 -6.64
N PRO A 522 -15.22 -0.77 -6.89
CA PRO A 522 -14.71 0.55 -7.29
C PRO A 522 -15.21 1.01 -8.66
N ALA A 523 -15.45 0.09 -9.60
CA ALA A 523 -16.02 0.45 -10.89
C ALA A 523 -17.46 0.99 -10.75
N VAL A 524 -18.29 0.35 -9.89
CA VAL A 524 -19.63 0.83 -9.53
C VAL A 524 -19.55 2.16 -8.80
N CYS A 525 -18.60 2.33 -7.86
CA CYS A 525 -18.40 3.61 -7.19
C CYS A 525 -18.01 4.73 -8.16
N ALA A 526 -17.13 4.45 -9.13
CA ALA A 526 -16.78 5.43 -10.17
C ALA A 526 -18.01 5.81 -11.01
N LEU A 527 -18.81 4.85 -11.49
CA LEU A 527 -20.07 5.14 -12.21
C LEU A 527 -21.05 5.95 -11.36
N ARG A 528 -21.18 5.66 -10.07
CA ARG A 528 -22.02 6.44 -9.16
C ARG A 528 -21.55 7.89 -9.05
N HIS A 529 -20.24 8.14 -9.08
CA HIS A 529 -19.70 9.49 -9.09
C HIS A 529 -19.97 10.18 -10.43
N LEU A 530 -19.85 9.46 -11.57
CA LEU A 530 -20.11 10.00 -12.90
C LEU A 530 -21.59 10.31 -13.14
N THR A 531 -22.52 9.65 -12.43
CA THR A 531 -23.96 9.88 -12.55
C THR A 531 -24.48 10.92 -11.55
N SER A 532 -23.62 11.85 -11.06
CA SER A 532 -24.07 12.86 -10.09
C SER A 532 -23.18 14.10 -10.06
N ARG A 533 -23.81 15.28 -9.86
CA ARG A 533 -23.18 16.54 -9.51
C ARG A 533 -22.07 17.03 -10.47
N HIS A 534 -22.33 16.99 -11.75
CA HIS A 534 -21.56 17.64 -12.79
C HIS A 534 -22.42 17.80 -14.05
N PRO A 535 -22.04 18.66 -15.01
CA PRO A 535 -22.90 18.97 -16.18
C PRO A 535 -23.26 17.75 -17.01
N ASP A 536 -22.35 16.77 -17.14
CA ASP A 536 -22.56 15.58 -17.99
C ASP A 536 -23.20 14.39 -17.22
N ALA A 537 -23.80 14.60 -16.03
CA ALA A 537 -24.37 13.54 -15.20
C ALA A 537 -25.52 12.81 -15.92
N GLU A 538 -26.43 13.56 -16.54
CA GLU A 538 -27.54 12.99 -17.31
C GLU A 538 -27.05 12.15 -18.51
N HIS A 539 -26.00 12.63 -19.20
CA HIS A 539 -25.34 11.83 -20.23
C HIS A 539 -24.79 10.52 -19.68
N ALA A 540 -24.19 10.55 -18.48
CA ALA A 540 -23.68 9.34 -17.84
C ALA A 540 -24.81 8.38 -17.44
N GLU A 541 -25.95 8.87 -16.91
CA GLU A 541 -27.12 8.08 -16.56
C GLU A 541 -27.70 7.36 -17.80
N ASN A 542 -27.82 8.08 -18.91
CA ASN A 542 -28.23 7.52 -20.19
C ASN A 542 -27.21 6.53 -20.75
N GLY A 543 -25.91 6.84 -20.63
CA GLY A 543 -24.82 5.99 -21.08
C GLY A 543 -24.80 4.61 -20.39
N VAL A 544 -25.03 4.56 -19.08
CA VAL A 544 -25.15 3.27 -18.35
C VAL A 544 -26.25 2.41 -18.93
N ARG A 545 -27.42 2.98 -19.27
CA ARG A 545 -28.53 2.27 -19.93
C ARG A 545 -28.16 1.78 -21.33
N LEU A 546 -27.58 2.68 -22.15
CA LEU A 546 -27.24 2.38 -23.55
C LEU A 546 -26.20 1.27 -23.67
N HIS A 547 -25.28 1.18 -22.71
CA HIS A 547 -24.28 0.10 -22.65
C HIS A 547 -24.74 -1.12 -21.84
N PHE A 548 -26.04 -1.28 -21.61
CA PHE A 548 -26.64 -2.44 -20.93
C PHE A 548 -26.15 -2.66 -19.49
N GLY A 549 -25.79 -1.57 -18.78
CA GLY A 549 -25.32 -1.65 -17.39
C GLY A 549 -26.42 -2.03 -16.39
N ILE A 550 -27.70 -1.59 -16.62
CA ILE A 550 -28.79 -1.80 -15.66
C ILE A 550 -29.02 -3.27 -15.32
N PRO A 551 -29.13 -4.23 -16.28
CA PRO A 551 -29.30 -5.63 -15.96
C PRO A 551 -28.16 -6.21 -15.09
N VAL A 552 -26.93 -5.81 -15.36
CA VAL A 552 -25.74 -6.24 -14.57
C VAL A 552 -25.82 -5.69 -13.15
N LEU A 553 -26.17 -4.39 -12.98
CA LEU A 553 -26.31 -3.77 -11.67
C LEU A 553 -27.40 -4.43 -10.83
N ILE A 554 -28.56 -4.72 -11.42
CA ILE A 554 -29.65 -5.42 -10.69
C ILE A 554 -29.21 -6.84 -10.27
N LYS A 555 -28.47 -7.55 -11.12
CA LYS A 555 -27.88 -8.85 -10.75
C LYS A 555 -26.95 -8.72 -9.53
N LEU A 556 -26.14 -7.67 -9.43
CA LEU A 556 -25.22 -7.42 -8.32
C LEU A 556 -25.91 -7.11 -6.98
N LEU A 557 -27.21 -6.81 -6.96
CA LEU A 557 -27.97 -6.71 -5.71
C LEU A 557 -28.23 -8.08 -5.06
N ASN A 558 -27.94 -9.18 -5.74
CA ASN A 558 -28.19 -10.54 -5.29
C ASN A 558 -26.91 -11.22 -4.79
N PRO A 559 -27.03 -12.27 -3.94
CA PRO A 559 -25.88 -13.08 -3.60
C PRO A 559 -25.18 -13.64 -4.87
N PRO A 560 -23.83 -13.74 -4.87
CA PRO A 560 -22.94 -13.71 -3.70
C PRO A 560 -22.45 -12.32 -3.29
N SER A 561 -22.96 -11.23 -3.86
CA SER A 561 -22.50 -9.86 -3.57
C SER A 561 -22.60 -9.51 -2.07
N ARG A 562 -21.55 -8.88 -1.54
CA ARG A 562 -21.47 -8.44 -0.16
C ARG A 562 -22.02 -7.01 0.02
N TRP A 563 -22.28 -6.64 1.26
CA TRP A 563 -22.91 -5.37 1.59
C TRP A 563 -22.21 -4.11 1.06
N PRO A 564 -20.86 -3.99 1.00
CA PRO A 564 -20.21 -2.82 0.40
C PRO A 564 -20.55 -2.64 -1.07
N LEU A 565 -20.52 -3.72 -1.86
CA LEU A 565 -20.92 -3.67 -3.27
C LEU A 565 -22.41 -3.36 -3.39
N ILE A 566 -23.28 -4.02 -2.62
CA ILE A 566 -24.74 -3.77 -2.62
C ILE A 566 -25.02 -2.29 -2.31
N LYS A 567 -24.35 -1.70 -1.30
CA LYS A 567 -24.46 -0.28 -0.97
C LYS A 567 -24.09 0.62 -2.15
N ALA A 568 -22.98 0.32 -2.81
CA ALA A 568 -22.53 1.09 -3.98
C ALA A 568 -23.54 1.01 -5.14
N VAL A 569 -24.08 -0.18 -5.40
CA VAL A 569 -25.11 -0.43 -6.46
C VAL A 569 -26.42 0.30 -6.14
N ILE A 570 -26.90 0.23 -4.89
CA ILE A 570 -28.09 0.98 -4.47
C ILE A 570 -27.93 2.48 -4.72
N GLY A 571 -26.78 3.04 -4.34
CA GLY A 571 -26.47 4.45 -4.58
C GLY A 571 -26.43 4.81 -6.08
N LEU A 572 -25.91 3.91 -6.93
CA LEU A 572 -25.90 4.09 -8.37
C LEU A 572 -27.32 3.99 -8.95
N ILE A 573 -28.12 3.01 -8.55
CA ILE A 573 -29.53 2.87 -8.99
C ILE A 573 -30.33 4.11 -8.61
N ARG A 574 -30.12 4.66 -7.43
CA ARG A 574 -30.75 5.91 -7.02
C ARG A 574 -30.43 7.06 -7.99
N ASN A 575 -29.16 7.22 -8.37
CA ASN A 575 -28.79 8.25 -9.34
C ASN A 575 -29.41 7.97 -10.71
N LEU A 576 -29.33 6.71 -11.20
CA LEU A 576 -29.92 6.33 -12.49
C LEU A 576 -31.44 6.55 -12.54
N GLY A 577 -32.13 6.43 -11.40
CA GLY A 577 -33.55 6.70 -11.27
C GLY A 577 -33.94 8.17 -11.50
N LEU A 578 -33.00 9.12 -11.43
CA LEU A 578 -33.26 10.52 -11.75
C LEU A 578 -33.62 10.70 -13.22
N CYS A 579 -33.11 9.87 -14.12
CA CYS A 579 -33.47 9.84 -15.53
C CYS A 579 -34.74 8.98 -15.74
N PRO A 580 -35.88 9.55 -16.18
CA PRO A 580 -37.14 8.80 -16.38
C PRO A 580 -36.97 7.60 -17.31
N GLY A 581 -36.09 7.71 -18.33
CA GLY A 581 -35.85 6.63 -19.28
C GLY A 581 -35.25 5.36 -18.66
N ASN A 582 -34.77 5.44 -17.43
CA ASN A 582 -34.17 4.31 -16.69
C ASN A 582 -35.19 3.56 -15.81
N HIS A 583 -36.39 4.14 -15.55
CA HIS A 583 -37.41 3.54 -14.68
C HIS A 583 -37.90 2.19 -15.23
N THR A 584 -38.29 2.14 -16.48
CA THR A 584 -38.74 0.91 -17.14
C THR A 584 -37.68 -0.19 -17.15
N PRO A 585 -36.41 0.05 -17.57
CA PRO A 585 -35.36 -0.96 -17.48
C PRO A 585 -35.08 -1.47 -16.05
N ILE A 586 -35.11 -0.59 -15.06
CA ILE A 586 -34.89 -0.98 -13.65
C ILE A 586 -36.06 -1.85 -13.16
N ARG A 587 -37.29 -1.48 -13.48
CA ARG A 587 -38.53 -2.23 -13.15
C ARG A 587 -38.51 -3.60 -13.78
N ASP A 588 -38.31 -3.68 -15.09
CA ASP A 588 -38.42 -4.91 -15.88
C ASP A 588 -37.36 -5.95 -15.50
N GLN A 589 -36.20 -5.50 -14.98
CA GLN A 589 -35.16 -6.37 -14.41
C GLN A 589 -35.44 -6.78 -12.95
N GLY A 590 -36.60 -6.39 -12.38
CA GLY A 590 -36.96 -6.72 -11.00
C GLY A 590 -36.25 -5.89 -9.94
N GLY A 591 -35.77 -4.71 -10.30
CA GLY A 591 -35.03 -3.82 -9.38
C GLY A 591 -35.88 -3.38 -8.20
N VAL A 592 -37.16 -2.98 -8.41
CA VAL A 592 -38.05 -2.52 -7.34
C VAL A 592 -38.31 -3.62 -6.28
N PRO A 593 -38.76 -4.84 -6.65
CA PRO A 593 -38.92 -5.95 -5.70
C PRO A 593 -37.63 -6.27 -4.95
N ARG A 594 -36.46 -6.19 -5.62
CA ARG A 594 -35.19 -6.48 -4.99
C ARG A 594 -34.79 -5.43 -3.96
N LEU A 595 -35.00 -4.16 -4.26
CA LEU A 595 -34.76 -3.06 -3.30
C LEU A 595 -35.66 -3.21 -2.06
N VAL A 596 -36.93 -3.56 -2.23
CA VAL A 596 -37.85 -3.81 -1.10
C VAL A 596 -37.36 -5.00 -0.25
N GLN A 597 -36.90 -6.10 -0.86
CA GLN A 597 -36.35 -7.24 -0.11
C GLN A 597 -35.11 -6.84 0.70
N LEU A 598 -34.21 -6.02 0.12
CA LEU A 598 -33.02 -5.52 0.81
C LEU A 598 -33.40 -4.57 1.96
N LEU A 599 -34.41 -3.72 1.77
CA LEU A 599 -34.97 -2.87 2.80
C LEU A 599 -35.48 -3.70 3.98
N MET A 600 -36.35 -4.68 3.72
CA MET A 600 -36.94 -5.54 4.76
C MET A 600 -35.84 -6.27 5.54
N LYS A 601 -34.85 -6.83 4.85
CA LYS A 601 -33.74 -7.54 5.47
C LYS A 601 -32.91 -6.61 6.36
N SER A 602 -32.47 -5.47 5.82
CA SER A 602 -31.64 -4.51 6.56
C SER A 602 -32.41 -3.91 7.76
N TYR A 603 -33.68 -3.60 7.60
CA TYR A 603 -34.53 -3.09 8.68
C TYR A 603 -34.74 -4.11 9.81
N GLN A 604 -34.95 -5.38 9.48
CA GLN A 604 -35.00 -6.46 10.49
C GLN A 604 -33.68 -6.60 11.24
N ASP A 605 -32.55 -6.46 10.55
CA ASP A 605 -31.23 -6.53 11.18
C ASP A 605 -30.98 -5.33 12.10
N VAL A 606 -31.50 -4.14 11.78
CA VAL A 606 -31.48 -2.97 12.67
C VAL A 606 -32.32 -3.23 13.91
N GLN A 607 -33.58 -3.71 13.75
CA GLN A 607 -34.50 -3.94 14.89
C GLN A 607 -34.02 -5.03 15.84
N ARG A 608 -33.41 -6.12 15.34
CA ARG A 608 -32.92 -7.24 16.17
C ARG A 608 -31.83 -6.84 17.17
N ARG A 609 -31.11 -5.75 16.91
CA ARG A 609 -29.97 -5.34 17.72
C ARG A 609 -30.28 -4.30 18.78
N GLY A 610 -31.47 -3.70 18.75
CA GLY A 610 -31.97 -2.74 19.72
C GLY A 610 -31.32 -1.33 19.61
N PRO A 611 -31.87 -0.33 20.28
CA PRO A 611 -31.38 1.03 20.26
C PRO A 611 -29.98 1.13 20.88
N GLY A 612 -29.05 1.77 20.17
CA GLY A 612 -27.69 2.04 20.64
C GLY A 612 -26.61 1.04 20.23
N ALA A 613 -26.94 -0.11 19.63
CA ALA A 613 -25.96 -1.04 19.07
C ALA A 613 -25.77 -0.77 17.58
N SER A 614 -24.56 -0.38 17.14
CA SER A 614 -24.25 -0.23 15.72
C SER A 614 -24.45 -1.55 14.97
N SER A 615 -25.40 -1.55 14.03
CA SER A 615 -25.76 -2.71 13.21
C SER A 615 -24.83 -2.80 12.00
N MET A 616 -23.54 -3.15 12.22
CA MET A 616 -22.57 -3.32 11.14
C MET A 616 -22.52 -4.77 10.66
N VAL A 617 -22.63 -4.96 9.34
CA VAL A 617 -22.40 -6.24 8.65
C VAL A 617 -21.42 -5.97 7.50
N ASP A 618 -20.36 -6.75 7.41
CA ASP A 618 -19.28 -6.55 6.43
C ASP A 618 -18.71 -5.11 6.42
N GLY A 619 -18.70 -4.44 7.58
CA GLY A 619 -18.23 -3.05 7.68
C GLY A 619 -19.22 -1.98 7.21
N VAL A 620 -20.46 -2.36 6.86
CA VAL A 620 -21.53 -1.45 6.44
C VAL A 620 -22.59 -1.36 7.54
N ARG A 621 -23.04 -0.16 7.88
CA ARG A 621 -24.17 0.04 8.79
C ARG A 621 -25.47 -0.29 8.05
N MET A 622 -26.34 -1.08 8.66
CA MET A 622 -27.59 -1.49 8.03
C MET A 622 -28.56 -0.30 7.88
N GLU A 623 -28.43 0.70 8.72
CA GLU A 623 -29.16 1.97 8.59
C GLU A 623 -28.85 2.68 7.28
N GLU A 624 -27.61 2.59 6.77
CA GLU A 624 -27.21 3.16 5.47
C GLU A 624 -27.84 2.39 4.29
N ILE A 625 -28.05 1.09 4.47
CA ILE A 625 -28.79 0.29 3.46
C ILE A 625 -30.27 0.64 3.49
N VAL A 626 -30.86 0.80 4.69
CA VAL A 626 -32.26 1.25 4.83
C VAL A 626 -32.44 2.60 4.14
N GLU A 627 -31.62 3.58 4.49
CA GLU A 627 -31.68 4.92 3.89
C GLU A 627 -31.50 4.89 2.36
N GLY A 628 -30.48 4.16 1.90
CA GLY A 628 -30.16 4.04 0.46
C GLY A 628 -31.31 3.40 -0.33
N THR A 629 -31.87 2.28 0.19
CA THR A 629 -32.96 1.57 -0.49
C THR A 629 -34.27 2.39 -0.52
N VAL A 630 -34.62 3.03 0.62
CA VAL A 630 -35.80 3.90 0.67
C VAL A 630 -35.63 5.11 -0.25
N GLY A 631 -34.42 5.71 -0.28
CA GLY A 631 -34.11 6.81 -1.18
C GLY A 631 -34.16 6.43 -2.66
N ALA A 632 -33.76 5.22 -3.04
CA ALA A 632 -33.89 4.71 -4.40
C ALA A 632 -35.38 4.46 -4.75
N LEU A 633 -36.13 3.86 -3.85
CA LEU A 633 -37.57 3.65 -4.00
C LEU A 633 -38.36 4.96 -4.10
N HIS A 634 -37.97 5.99 -3.33
CA HIS A 634 -38.56 7.33 -3.44
C HIS A 634 -38.44 7.89 -4.86
N ILE A 635 -37.24 7.84 -5.45
CA ILE A 635 -37.05 8.31 -6.83
C ILE A 635 -37.84 7.47 -7.84
N LEU A 636 -37.83 6.16 -7.70
CA LEU A 636 -38.54 5.24 -8.62
C LEU A 636 -40.07 5.36 -8.49
N ALA A 637 -40.60 5.70 -7.30
CA ALA A 637 -42.03 5.92 -7.05
C ALA A 637 -42.62 7.14 -7.77
N ARG A 638 -41.82 7.96 -8.43
CA ARG A 638 -42.30 9.03 -9.31
C ARG A 638 -43.10 8.50 -10.52
N GLU A 639 -42.79 7.25 -10.95
CA GLU A 639 -43.56 6.57 -12.00
C GLU A 639 -44.74 5.77 -11.41
N SER A 640 -45.93 5.90 -11.99
CA SER A 640 -47.16 5.29 -11.50
C SER A 640 -47.08 3.75 -11.44
N LEU A 641 -46.46 3.10 -12.43
CA LEU A 641 -46.34 1.63 -12.46
C LEU A 641 -45.43 1.13 -11.33
N ASN A 642 -44.38 1.86 -11.01
CA ASN A 642 -43.50 1.55 -9.87
C ASN A 642 -44.23 1.72 -8.53
N ARG A 643 -45.12 2.75 -8.41
CA ARG A 643 -45.96 2.93 -7.21
C ARG A 643 -46.88 1.73 -6.98
N SER A 644 -47.52 1.24 -8.06
CA SER A 644 -48.39 0.05 -7.98
C SER A 644 -47.63 -1.18 -7.46
N ILE A 645 -46.44 -1.45 -8.01
CA ILE A 645 -45.59 -2.54 -7.54
C ILE A 645 -45.17 -2.36 -6.07
N ILE A 646 -44.76 -1.16 -5.66
CA ILE A 646 -44.36 -0.86 -4.27
C ILE A 646 -45.55 -1.12 -3.32
N ARG A 647 -46.77 -0.75 -3.69
CA ARG A 647 -47.98 -1.05 -2.90
C ARG A 647 -48.26 -2.56 -2.81
N GLU A 648 -48.20 -3.30 -3.93
CA GLU A 648 -48.39 -4.74 -3.97
C GLU A 648 -47.40 -5.52 -3.09
N LEU A 649 -46.18 -5.00 -2.91
CA LEU A 649 -45.16 -5.59 -2.05
C LEU A 649 -45.36 -5.32 -0.54
N ASN A 650 -46.48 -4.68 -0.14
CA ASN A 650 -46.88 -4.45 1.24
C ASN A 650 -45.78 -3.83 2.13
N CYS A 651 -45.02 -2.86 1.63
CA CYS A 651 -43.93 -2.21 2.36
C CYS A 651 -44.33 -0.85 2.98
N ILE A 652 -45.57 -0.38 2.75
CA ILE A 652 -46.08 0.86 3.36
C ILE A 652 -45.97 0.85 4.89
N PRO A 653 -46.35 -0.24 5.62
CA PRO A 653 -46.17 -0.27 7.07
C PRO A 653 -44.72 -0.01 7.49
N THR A 654 -43.74 -0.54 6.76
CA THR A 654 -42.31 -0.29 7.06
C THR A 654 -41.95 1.18 6.84
N PHE A 655 -42.43 1.83 5.77
CA PHE A 655 -42.18 3.25 5.57
C PHE A 655 -42.78 4.12 6.67
N VAL A 656 -43.98 3.78 7.14
CA VAL A 656 -44.62 4.48 8.28
C VAL A 656 -43.80 4.27 9.56
N GLN A 657 -43.30 3.06 9.83
CA GLN A 657 -42.44 2.80 10.99
C GLN A 657 -41.11 3.58 10.90
N LEU A 658 -40.57 3.81 9.73
CA LEU A 658 -39.34 4.58 9.52
C LEU A 658 -39.50 6.09 9.83
N LEU A 659 -40.74 6.62 9.87
CA LEU A 659 -41.01 7.99 10.32
C LEU A 659 -40.66 8.22 11.81
N PHE A 660 -40.60 7.16 12.62
CA PHE A 660 -40.22 7.21 14.03
C PHE A 660 -38.72 6.99 14.26
N SER A 661 -37.88 6.99 13.18
CA SER A 661 -36.45 6.78 13.29
C SER A 661 -35.75 7.99 13.91
N ASP A 662 -34.74 7.72 14.77
CA ASP A 662 -33.84 8.74 15.32
C ASP A 662 -32.92 9.36 14.25
N ILE A 663 -32.83 8.73 13.06
CA ILE A 663 -31.98 9.19 11.96
C ILE A 663 -32.81 10.06 11.02
N GLU A 664 -32.59 11.37 11.08
CA GLU A 664 -33.32 12.39 10.32
C GLU A 664 -33.37 12.09 8.80
N ASN A 665 -32.28 11.60 8.25
CA ASN A 665 -32.20 11.22 6.86
C ASN A 665 -33.15 10.08 6.48
N ILE A 666 -33.31 9.09 7.35
CA ILE A 666 -34.26 7.99 7.14
C ILE A 666 -35.69 8.53 7.18
N VAL A 667 -36.02 9.37 8.16
CA VAL A 667 -37.33 10.03 8.24
C VAL A 667 -37.65 10.78 6.96
N ARG A 668 -36.71 11.56 6.45
CA ARG A 668 -36.90 12.36 5.23
C ARG A 668 -37.14 11.50 4.00
N VAL A 669 -36.36 10.43 3.76
CA VAL A 669 -36.61 9.56 2.59
C VAL A 669 -37.89 8.75 2.73
N ALA A 670 -38.26 8.35 3.96
CA ALA A 670 -39.53 7.68 4.25
C ALA A 670 -40.74 8.61 3.97
N ALA A 671 -40.70 9.84 4.47
CA ALA A 671 -41.72 10.84 4.16
C ALA A 671 -41.80 11.12 2.65
N GLY A 672 -40.66 11.16 1.96
CA GLY A 672 -40.61 11.35 0.51
C GLY A 672 -41.22 10.21 -0.27
N VAL A 673 -40.94 8.94 0.04
CA VAL A 673 -41.58 7.81 -0.64
C VAL A 673 -43.09 7.74 -0.38
N LEU A 674 -43.51 8.06 0.86
CA LEU A 674 -44.93 8.13 1.20
C LEU A 674 -45.63 9.28 0.43
N CYS A 675 -44.93 10.42 0.24
CA CYS A 675 -45.44 11.53 -0.58
C CYS A 675 -45.69 11.09 -2.01
N GLU A 676 -44.80 10.33 -2.63
CA GLU A 676 -45.02 9.81 -3.99
C GLU A 676 -46.14 8.77 -4.02
N LEU A 677 -46.21 7.84 -3.07
CA LEU A 677 -47.27 6.82 -2.99
C LEU A 677 -48.66 7.43 -2.74
N ALA A 678 -48.73 8.54 -2.01
CA ALA A 678 -50.01 9.25 -1.76
C ALA A 678 -50.54 10.00 -2.99
N GLN A 679 -49.82 10.01 -4.12
CA GLN A 679 -50.38 10.55 -5.40
C GLN A 679 -51.53 9.71 -5.92
N ASP A 680 -51.55 8.43 -5.60
CA ASP A 680 -52.63 7.55 -5.97
C ASP A 680 -53.56 7.37 -4.75
N LYS A 681 -54.87 7.41 -5.00
CA LYS A 681 -55.89 7.29 -3.92
C LYS A 681 -55.67 6.02 -3.07
N GLU A 682 -55.43 4.90 -3.70
CA GLU A 682 -55.17 3.61 -3.04
C GLU A 682 -53.94 3.67 -2.13
N GLY A 683 -52.92 4.44 -2.53
CA GLY A 683 -51.73 4.70 -1.74
C GLY A 683 -52.07 5.54 -0.51
N ALA A 684 -52.80 6.66 -0.69
CA ALA A 684 -53.20 7.55 0.40
C ALA A 684 -54.07 6.79 1.42
N ASP A 685 -55.05 6.00 0.96
CA ASP A 685 -55.89 5.17 1.84
C ASP A 685 -55.09 4.10 2.62
N SER A 686 -54.07 3.56 2.00
CA SER A 686 -53.19 2.58 2.65
C SER A 686 -52.28 3.22 3.74
N ILE A 687 -51.73 4.43 3.45
CA ILE A 687 -50.93 5.19 4.41
C ILE A 687 -51.78 5.59 5.61
N GLU A 688 -53.04 5.99 5.38
CA GLU A 688 -53.97 6.36 6.48
C GLU A 688 -54.34 5.14 7.34
N ARG A 689 -54.60 3.96 6.70
CA ARG A 689 -54.91 2.71 7.43
C ARG A 689 -53.78 2.29 8.37
N GLU A 690 -52.53 2.57 7.98
CA GLU A 690 -51.37 2.30 8.84
C GLU A 690 -51.16 3.34 9.96
N GLY A 691 -52.08 4.30 10.10
CA GLY A 691 -52.08 5.27 11.19
C GLY A 691 -51.02 6.37 11.07
N ALA A 692 -50.55 6.67 9.86
CA ALA A 692 -49.48 7.65 9.63
C ALA A 692 -49.88 9.10 9.96
N THR A 693 -51.20 9.41 10.05
CA THR A 693 -51.69 10.78 10.23
C THR A 693 -51.10 11.48 11.45
N THR A 694 -51.02 10.83 12.59
CA THR A 694 -50.49 11.42 13.83
C THR A 694 -49.04 11.84 13.70
N ILE A 695 -48.18 10.90 13.29
CA ILE A 695 -46.76 11.18 13.17
C ILE A 695 -46.50 12.22 12.06
N LEU A 696 -47.21 12.19 10.94
CA LEU A 696 -47.08 13.16 9.87
C LEU A 696 -47.49 14.57 10.36
N THR A 697 -48.51 14.70 11.22
CA THR A 697 -48.88 15.98 11.84
C THR A 697 -47.78 16.49 12.79
N GLU A 698 -47.16 15.62 13.56
CA GLU A 698 -45.99 15.98 14.37
C GLU A 698 -44.81 16.45 13.52
N LEU A 699 -44.55 15.75 12.36
CA LEU A 699 -43.46 16.08 11.44
C LEU A 699 -43.65 17.41 10.69
N LEU A 700 -44.87 17.97 10.64
CA LEU A 700 -45.08 19.34 10.16
C LEU A 700 -44.23 20.37 10.91
N HIS A 701 -43.96 20.10 12.17
CA HIS A 701 -43.19 20.99 13.05
C HIS A 701 -41.67 20.64 13.05
N SER A 702 -41.24 19.73 12.17
CA SER A 702 -39.83 19.39 12.03
C SER A 702 -38.97 20.62 11.71
N ARG A 703 -37.73 20.64 12.24
CA ARG A 703 -36.74 21.67 11.88
C ARG A 703 -36.20 21.48 10.46
N ASN A 704 -36.30 20.28 9.94
CA ASN A 704 -35.93 19.96 8.57
C ASN A 704 -37.10 20.29 7.64
N GLU A 705 -36.93 21.32 6.84
CA GLU A 705 -37.94 21.81 5.90
C GLU A 705 -38.41 20.75 4.89
N GLY A 706 -37.47 19.88 4.45
CA GLY A 706 -37.80 18.79 3.55
C GLY A 706 -38.72 17.75 4.19
N ILE A 707 -38.55 17.44 5.47
CA ILE A 707 -39.44 16.55 6.22
C ILE A 707 -40.81 17.18 6.37
N ALA A 708 -40.87 18.44 6.82
CA ALA A 708 -42.11 19.17 7.00
C ALA A 708 -42.90 19.30 5.65
N ALA A 709 -42.20 19.61 4.56
CA ALA A 709 -42.82 19.72 3.22
C ALA A 709 -43.38 18.37 2.73
N TYR A 710 -42.63 17.25 2.90
CA TYR A 710 -43.15 15.91 2.54
C TYR A 710 -44.34 15.52 3.42
N ALA A 711 -44.27 15.74 4.72
CA ALA A 711 -45.38 15.47 5.65
C ALA A 711 -46.64 16.27 5.26
N ALA A 712 -46.49 17.56 4.98
CA ALA A 712 -47.56 18.41 4.51
C ALA A 712 -48.20 17.90 3.19
N ALA A 713 -47.38 17.52 2.22
CA ALA A 713 -47.86 17.01 0.94
C ALA A 713 -48.63 15.68 1.11
N VAL A 714 -48.16 14.76 1.96
CA VAL A 714 -48.87 13.52 2.26
C VAL A 714 -50.24 13.80 2.90
N LEU A 715 -50.28 14.61 3.97
CA LEU A 715 -51.52 15.01 4.66
C LEU A 715 -52.49 15.71 3.72
N PHE A 716 -52.01 16.61 2.85
CA PHE A 716 -52.83 17.29 1.86
C PHE A 716 -53.53 16.28 0.92
N ARG A 717 -52.78 15.33 0.36
CA ARG A 717 -53.31 14.32 -0.54
C ARG A 717 -54.29 13.38 0.17
N MET A 718 -53.99 12.95 1.41
CA MET A 718 -54.88 12.14 2.22
C MET A 718 -56.19 12.89 2.57
N SER A 719 -56.22 14.20 2.48
CA SER A 719 -57.42 15.04 2.77
C SER A 719 -58.36 15.17 1.60
N GLU A 720 -58.01 14.77 0.40
CA GLU A 720 -58.78 15.07 -0.82
C GLU A 720 -60.23 14.57 -0.74
N ASP A 721 -60.49 13.43 -0.14
CA ASP A 721 -61.82 12.88 0.07
C ASP A 721 -62.46 13.19 1.44
N LYS A 722 -61.85 14.07 2.25
CA LYS A 722 -62.33 14.42 3.57
C LYS A 722 -63.33 15.57 3.53
N SER A 723 -64.11 15.73 4.63
CA SER A 723 -65.07 16.82 4.78
C SER A 723 -64.39 18.19 4.66
N GLN A 724 -65.19 19.22 4.21
CA GLN A 724 -64.68 20.58 4.05
C GLN A 724 -64.18 21.19 5.39
N ASP A 725 -64.76 20.74 6.52
CA ASP A 725 -64.28 21.19 7.83
C ASP A 725 -62.92 20.62 8.20
N TYR A 726 -62.67 19.38 7.84
CA TYR A 726 -61.35 18.77 8.00
C TYR A 726 -60.29 19.46 7.13
N LYS A 727 -60.60 19.71 5.86
CA LYS A 727 -59.71 20.47 4.90
C LYS A 727 -59.36 21.86 5.43
N LYS A 728 -60.37 22.58 5.98
CA LYS A 728 -60.12 23.90 6.57
C LYS A 728 -59.21 23.85 7.79
N ARG A 729 -59.36 22.88 8.70
CA ARG A 729 -58.51 22.72 9.86
C ARG A 729 -57.08 22.39 9.43
N LEU A 730 -56.93 21.42 8.52
CA LEU A 730 -55.63 21.02 7.98
C LEU A 730 -54.95 22.20 7.25
N SER A 731 -55.71 23.01 6.47
CA SER A 731 -55.19 24.19 5.79
C SER A 731 -54.63 25.23 6.76
N VAL A 732 -55.29 25.47 7.87
CA VAL A 732 -54.80 26.35 8.94
C VAL A 732 -53.53 25.81 9.55
N GLU A 733 -53.47 24.52 9.84
CA GLU A 733 -52.28 23.85 10.42
C GLU A 733 -51.09 23.83 9.46
N LEU A 734 -51.32 23.51 8.19
CA LEU A 734 -50.29 23.56 7.15
C LEU A 734 -49.74 24.99 6.97
N THR A 735 -50.62 25.99 6.98
CA THR A 735 -50.22 27.40 6.85
C THR A 735 -49.38 27.84 8.06
N SER A 736 -49.79 27.48 9.27
CA SER A 736 -49.07 27.84 10.50
C SER A 736 -47.71 27.13 10.64
N SER A 737 -47.58 25.95 10.11
CA SER A 737 -46.33 25.14 10.19
C SER A 737 -45.33 25.46 9.07
N LEU A 738 -45.80 25.73 7.87
CA LEU A 738 -44.93 26.01 6.70
C LEU A 738 -44.52 27.49 6.61
N PHE A 739 -45.30 28.40 7.11
CA PHE A 739 -45.04 29.85 7.12
C PHE A 739 -44.77 30.34 8.55
N ARG A 740 -43.66 29.94 9.14
CA ARG A 740 -43.21 30.43 10.46
C ARG A 740 -42.66 31.84 10.33
N ASP A 741 -43.07 32.71 11.23
CA ASP A 741 -42.69 34.15 11.24
C ASP A 741 -41.18 34.41 11.49
N ASP A 742 -40.38 33.40 11.69
CA ASP A 742 -38.96 33.51 12.08
C ASP A 742 -37.95 33.50 10.88
N MET A 743 -38.45 33.47 9.61
CA MET A 743 -37.58 33.53 8.46
C MET A 743 -38.00 34.66 7.51
N PRO A 744 -37.09 35.57 7.12
CA PRO A 744 -37.42 36.61 6.10
C PRO A 744 -37.66 35.91 4.77
N TRP A 745 -38.89 36.04 4.26
CA TRP A 745 -39.28 35.60 2.94
C TRP A 745 -38.63 36.50 1.88
N GLU A 746 -37.66 36.01 1.14
CA GLU A 746 -37.16 36.63 -0.08
C GLU A 746 -37.97 36.14 -1.30
N PRO A 747 -38.77 37.03 -1.94
CA PRO A 747 -39.50 36.66 -3.14
C PRO A 747 -38.53 36.64 -4.33
N GLY A 748 -38.10 35.44 -4.72
CA GLY A 748 -37.24 35.28 -5.88
C GLY A 748 -36.48 33.94 -6.00
N ASN A 749 -36.55 33.08 -5.01
CA ASN A 749 -35.83 31.82 -5.07
C ASN A 749 -36.72 30.70 -5.64
N THR A 750 -36.53 30.44 -6.94
CA THR A 750 -37.10 29.30 -7.67
C THR A 750 -36.50 27.95 -7.26
N GLU A 751 -35.97 27.83 -6.06
CA GLU A 751 -35.27 26.62 -5.55
C GLU A 751 -36.20 25.54 -4.99
N MET A 752 -37.55 25.73 -5.00
CA MET A 752 -38.46 24.66 -4.61
C MET A 752 -38.39 23.44 -5.51
N ALA A 753 -37.94 23.60 -6.76
CA ALA A 753 -37.65 22.47 -7.65
C ALA A 753 -36.32 21.77 -7.31
N ASP A 754 -35.37 22.50 -6.74
CA ASP A 754 -34.03 21.97 -6.39
C ASP A 754 -33.98 21.38 -4.98
N ILE A 755 -34.90 21.75 -4.08
CA ILE A 755 -35.06 21.06 -2.77
C ILE A 755 -35.58 19.65 -2.94
N LEU A 756 -36.33 19.36 -4.00
CA LEU A 756 -36.71 18.00 -4.40
C LEU A 756 -35.56 17.22 -5.06
N THR A 757 -34.53 17.88 -5.49
CA THR A 757 -33.36 17.29 -6.11
C THR A 757 -32.10 17.48 -5.24
N THR A 758 -31.94 16.67 -4.21
CA THR A 758 -30.65 16.04 -3.85
C THR A 758 -29.50 16.86 -3.27
N GLN A 759 -29.61 18.09 -2.81
CA GLN A 759 -28.40 18.87 -2.49
C GLN A 759 -27.69 18.56 -1.15
N SER A 760 -28.34 18.02 -0.14
CA SER A 760 -27.72 17.84 1.18
C SER A 760 -27.25 16.42 1.54
N TYR A 761 -27.44 15.44 0.65
CA TYR A 761 -27.29 14.02 1.02
C TYR A 761 -25.95 13.37 0.75
N GLN A 762 -25.08 13.99 -0.02
CA GLN A 762 -23.95 13.26 -0.57
C GLN A 762 -22.61 13.59 0.08
N ASP A 763 -22.50 14.67 0.83
CA ASP A 763 -21.20 15.08 1.40
C ASP A 763 -20.86 14.37 2.71
N GLU A 764 -21.86 13.93 3.50
CA GLU A 764 -21.60 13.26 4.77
C GLU A 764 -21.55 11.73 4.71
N LEU A 765 -22.22 11.10 3.74
CA LEU A 765 -22.35 9.65 3.69
C LEU A 765 -21.15 8.92 3.06
N TYR A 766 -20.30 9.60 2.33
CA TYR A 766 -19.24 8.98 1.55
C TYR A 766 -17.88 9.70 1.58
N SER A 767 -17.66 10.59 2.53
CA SER A 767 -16.30 10.89 2.94
C SER A 767 -15.74 9.65 3.60
N PRO A 768 -14.55 9.20 3.24
CA PRO A 768 -13.88 8.17 4.03
C PRO A 768 -13.62 8.75 5.42
N HIS A 769 -14.50 8.46 6.37
CA HIS A 769 -14.18 8.66 7.78
C HIS A 769 -13.02 7.76 8.10
N ILE A 770 -11.83 8.32 8.03
CA ILE A 770 -10.71 7.85 8.81
C ILE A 770 -11.15 7.97 10.26
N THR A 771 -11.54 6.85 10.85
CA THR A 771 -11.65 6.73 12.30
C THR A 771 -10.23 6.89 12.86
N GLN A 772 -9.81 8.14 13.06
CA GLN A 772 -8.77 8.44 14.01
C GLN A 772 -9.36 8.16 15.38
N GLN A 773 -9.02 7.02 15.95
CA GLN A 773 -9.03 6.87 17.39
C GLN A 773 -8.01 7.86 17.96
N SER A 774 -8.48 9.04 18.26
CA SER A 774 -7.80 9.98 19.14
C SER A 774 -7.86 9.40 20.57
N GLN A 775 -6.75 8.82 21.00
CA GLN A 775 -6.45 8.73 22.43
C GLN A 775 -6.21 10.15 22.94
N THR A 776 -7.24 10.78 23.48
CA THR A 776 -7.13 11.94 24.34
C THR A 776 -6.77 11.44 25.73
N SER A 777 -5.48 11.43 26.04
CA SER A 777 -5.03 11.52 27.42
C SER A 777 -5.03 12.99 27.81
N SER A 778 -5.99 13.32 28.67
CA SER A 778 -6.06 14.58 29.41
C SER A 778 -4.81 14.75 30.27
N MET A 779 -4.06 15.82 30.08
CA MET A 779 -3.29 16.45 31.12
C MET A 779 -3.62 17.93 31.13
N GLN A 780 -4.37 18.29 32.20
CA GLN A 780 -4.51 19.66 32.67
C GLN A 780 -3.15 20.17 33.14
N TYR A 781 -2.72 21.30 32.63
CA TYR A 781 -1.89 22.22 33.37
C TYR A 781 -2.43 23.64 33.19
N THR A 782 -2.92 24.16 34.32
CA THR A 782 -3.20 25.55 34.62
C THR A 782 -1.92 26.36 34.64
N ASN A 783 -1.86 27.53 34.01
CA ASN A 783 -1.57 28.82 34.63
C ASN A 783 -1.41 29.92 33.58
N SER A 784 -2.32 30.84 33.66
CA SER A 784 -2.22 32.29 33.78
C SER A 784 -0.85 32.94 33.44
N PHE A 785 -0.84 33.90 32.51
CA PHE A 785 -0.45 35.27 32.77
C PHE A 785 -0.96 36.21 31.66
N GLN A 786 -1.46 37.34 32.15
CA GLN A 786 -1.90 38.55 31.47
C GLN A 786 -0.83 39.22 30.63
N GLN A 787 -1.12 39.91 29.55
CA GLN A 787 -1.38 41.35 29.43
C GLN A 787 -1.23 41.81 27.98
N HIS A 788 -2.15 42.64 27.61
CA HIS A 788 -2.29 43.53 26.45
C HIS A 788 -1.16 44.59 26.30
N PRO A 789 -1.28 45.55 25.38
CA PRO A 789 -1.61 45.63 23.95
C PRO A 789 -0.62 46.53 23.19
N PHE A 790 -0.72 46.60 21.85
CA PHE A 790 -0.41 47.87 21.12
C PHE A 790 -0.89 47.78 19.66
N PHE A 791 -1.89 48.58 19.35
CA PHE A 791 -2.20 49.11 18.02
C PHE A 791 -1.33 50.36 17.80
N PRO A 792 -1.08 50.81 16.52
CA PRO A 792 -1.87 51.95 16.05
C PRO A 792 -2.42 51.83 14.62
N GLN A 793 -3.55 52.52 14.49
CA GLN A 793 -4.23 52.95 13.28
C GLN A 793 -3.41 53.96 12.48
N GLN A 794 -3.72 54.06 11.18
CA GLN A 794 -3.94 55.26 10.34
C GLN A 794 -3.80 54.82 8.86
N GLN A 795 -4.47 55.24 7.83
CA GLN A 795 -5.55 56.26 7.64
C GLN A 795 -6.11 56.02 6.21
N GLN A 796 -7.33 56.35 6.06
CA GLN A 796 -8.13 56.51 4.85
C GLN A 796 -7.41 57.31 3.73
N GLN A 797 -7.70 56.95 2.44
CA GLN A 797 -8.12 57.97 1.49
C GLN A 797 -8.99 57.37 0.36
N GLN A 798 -10.14 57.98 0.25
CA GLN A 798 -11.15 57.90 -0.80
C GLN A 798 -10.58 58.42 -2.12
N GLN A 799 -11.10 57.93 -3.27
CA GLN A 799 -11.74 58.75 -4.31
C GLN A 799 -12.10 57.90 -5.55
N GLN A 800 -13.39 57.84 -5.76
CA GLN A 800 -14.16 58.29 -6.91
C GLN A 800 -14.22 57.35 -8.15
N GLN A 801 -15.43 56.81 -8.37
CA GLN A 801 -16.06 56.53 -9.67
C GLN A 801 -16.43 57.85 -10.37
N PRO A 802 -16.89 57.90 -11.66
CA PRO A 802 -17.56 57.02 -12.59
C PRO A 802 -17.26 57.31 -14.09
N PRO A 803 -18.08 57.04 -15.16
CA PRO A 803 -19.17 56.10 -15.38
C PRO A 803 -19.16 55.38 -16.78
N LEU A 804 -20.01 54.36 -16.93
CA LEU A 804 -20.92 53.91 -18.03
C LEU A 804 -20.55 54.09 -19.50
N THR A 805 -20.62 53.00 -20.26
CA THR A 805 -21.44 52.66 -21.44
C THR A 805 -20.97 51.30 -21.94
N GLY A 806 -21.77 50.28 -22.14
CA GLY A 806 -22.93 50.18 -23.02
C GLY A 806 -22.56 49.23 -24.17
N GLY A 807 -23.25 48.07 -24.30
CA GLY A 807 -23.27 47.34 -25.56
C GLY A 807 -22.87 45.87 -25.55
N ASN A 808 -23.80 44.96 -25.29
CA ASN A 808 -23.95 43.70 -26.01
C ASN A 808 -24.27 44.00 -27.49
N PRO A 809 -24.13 43.14 -28.51
CA PRO A 809 -24.42 41.71 -28.52
C PRO A 809 -23.66 40.84 -29.56
N TRP A 810 -23.80 39.50 -29.42
CA TRP A 810 -24.12 38.47 -30.44
C TRP A 810 -23.13 38.06 -31.54
N PHE A 811 -23.07 36.73 -31.64
CA PHE A 811 -22.87 35.79 -32.80
C PHE A 811 -21.47 35.68 -33.44
N ASP A 812 -21.01 34.56 -33.58
CA ASP A 812 -21.02 33.43 -34.52
C ASP A 812 -19.63 32.84 -34.82
N SER A 813 -19.60 31.53 -34.72
CA SER A 813 -19.14 30.51 -35.64
C SER A 813 -17.66 30.39 -36.00
N ASP A 814 -17.27 29.13 -35.96
CA ASP A 814 -16.38 28.38 -36.86
C ASP A 814 -14.85 28.57 -36.71
N MET A 815 -14.23 27.63 -36.10
CA MET A 815 -13.40 26.51 -36.60
C MET A 815 -12.77 25.78 -35.44
#